data_4b9bd861f2ebfa4c743741abeef92d50
#
_entry.id   4b9bd861f2ebfa4c743741abeef92d50
#
_cell.length_a   1.000
_cell.length_b   1.000
_cell.length_c   1.000
_cell.angle_alpha   90.00
_cell.angle_beta   90.00
_cell.angle_gamma   90.00
#
_symmetry.space_group_name_H-M   'P 1'
#
loop_
_entity.id
_entity.type
_entity.pdbx_description
1 polymer ?
#
loop_
_entity_poly.entity_id
_entity_poly.type
_entity_poly.pdbx_seq_one_letter_code
_entity_poly.pdbx_strand_id
1 'polypeptide(L)'
;MKYRYLKNLRDINTHKCSDLSKITKNKPSFASKAAYRDWCGETTTDHVFYSAVEARTPSKRISNDNPPRMIYGVVADYDSPVNWASIDDDLDIKFSSNKPTWRSKTQSGFLRLVWEFREPIPIEPDMFDTFMKHISLKLHLEKCFAGFDSSSLRASQYFELGEEWVKTNGPLETSVIQSVIIKAASERPPQSSDTSIPITVVADEVESRFPNRWVGDFDVGARGPLFWIDDGVNMDGCQVVEDGIVCYSDRAGKGFMSWRDIFGPQFVKDFEEKKLSGLLDEYWFNGRTFFKLLYDSAVAIPKEQLVLELRQAGFSPKQKKGQPLSEVDTAVLTISNQNRITEIAPVVFCKDRVVSYQGNRILNCANVNPVQPDHDGNKENWPFLNKWLSQLFVNSGERPALDYFYSWLQRFYLAVLEREFVQGHALLLVGPTNKGKSLLSNRVISGLVGGYADASDYLSGQTKFNKDLGRVATWVIDDTTSAASFQDQRKATELIKRAVANPRVEYQAKYADSLSVPWTGRVVMSLNMDINSLAVIPSLDSSNRDKLMALRISKNATSNFPRNSILEKTIEEELPYFAKFLCDWVVPTSIEGNSRFGVKSFIDSTIAEAAYDNSSRSTVAELVEFFVKRCRDINEDMTHWSGTLTEFQVAVHDFNNGRNVGQSHNLEF
;
A
#
# COMPACT_ATOMS: atom_id res chain seq x y z
N MET A 1 44.56 -3.42 -13.48
CA MET A 1 44.69 -3.47 -12.02
C MET A 1 43.30 -3.61 -11.40
N LYS A 2 43.01 -4.69 -10.70
CA LYS A 2 41.76 -4.84 -9.96
C LYS A 2 42.00 -4.37 -8.53
N TYR A 3 41.46 -3.19 -8.17
CA TYR A 3 41.42 -2.74 -6.78
C TYR A 3 40.34 -3.56 -6.06
N ARG A 4 40.70 -4.29 -5.01
CA ARG A 4 39.75 -4.93 -4.12
C ARG A 4 39.64 -4.07 -2.85
N TYR A 5 38.42 -3.62 -2.58
CA TYR A 5 38.11 -3.02 -1.30
C TYR A 5 37.75 -4.16 -0.34
N LEU A 6 38.44 -4.27 0.75
CA LEU A 6 38.01 -5.09 1.86
C LEU A 6 36.86 -4.33 2.52
N LYS A 7 35.62 -4.72 2.24
CA LYS A 7 34.42 -4.12 2.84
C LYS A 7 34.40 -4.24 4.36
N ASN A 8 35.14 -5.20 4.87
CA ASN A 8 35.32 -5.43 6.30
C ASN A 8 36.73 -5.91 6.48
N LEU A 9 37.54 -5.20 7.26
CA LEU A 9 38.91 -5.58 7.54
C LEU A 9 39.04 -6.96 8.23
N ARG A 10 37.92 -7.48 8.81
CA ARG A 10 37.82 -8.86 9.31
C ARG A 10 38.08 -9.91 8.23
N ASP A 11 37.83 -9.60 6.97
CA ASP A 11 38.05 -10.52 5.85
C ASP A 11 39.55 -10.75 5.60
N ILE A 12 40.43 -9.91 6.14
CA ILE A 12 41.90 -10.13 6.13
C ILE A 12 42.21 -11.49 6.77
N ASN A 13 41.48 -11.90 7.81
CA ASN A 13 41.70 -13.15 8.53
C ASN A 13 41.15 -14.40 7.82
N THR A 14 40.24 -14.25 6.86
CA THR A 14 39.67 -15.37 6.10
C THR A 14 40.54 -15.79 4.92
N HIS A 15 41.41 -14.92 4.46
CA HIS A 15 42.43 -15.25 3.48
C HIS A 15 43.65 -15.82 4.22
N LYS A 16 43.92 -17.10 4.01
CA LYS A 16 45.11 -17.74 4.61
C LYS A 16 46.32 -16.90 4.29
N CYS A 17 47.04 -16.41 5.31
CA CYS A 17 48.26 -15.60 5.14
C CYS A 17 49.27 -16.27 4.21
N SER A 18 49.31 -17.60 4.11
CA SER A 18 50.12 -18.36 3.17
C SER A 18 49.79 -18.11 1.69
N ASP A 19 48.53 -17.82 1.36
CA ASP A 19 48.13 -17.59 -0.03
C ASP A 19 48.40 -16.14 -0.44
N LEU A 20 48.33 -15.23 0.51
CA LEU A 20 48.65 -13.82 0.33
C LEU A 20 50.18 -13.56 0.28
N SER A 21 50.93 -14.29 1.08
CA SER A 21 52.40 -14.22 1.06
C SER A 21 52.99 -14.78 -0.24
N LYS A 22 52.35 -15.72 -0.92
CA LYS A 22 52.74 -16.22 -2.25
C LYS A 22 52.59 -15.16 -3.33
N ILE A 23 51.54 -14.33 -3.24
CA ILE A 23 51.31 -13.26 -4.21
C ILE A 23 52.33 -12.13 -4.07
N THR A 24 52.83 -11.90 -2.87
CA THR A 24 53.77 -10.82 -2.54
C THR A 24 55.24 -11.22 -2.66
N LYS A 25 55.58 -12.51 -2.59
CA LYS A 25 56.97 -13.03 -2.67
C LYS A 25 57.68 -12.78 -4.01
N ASN A 26 56.93 -12.52 -5.09
CA ASN A 26 57.49 -12.30 -6.44
C ASN A 26 57.62 -10.82 -6.82
N LYS A 27 57.55 -9.88 -5.86
CA LYS A 27 57.68 -8.45 -6.13
C LYS A 27 59.15 -8.12 -6.47
N PRO A 28 59.42 -7.57 -7.66
CA PRO A 28 60.77 -7.07 -7.97
C PRO A 28 61.07 -5.81 -7.18
N SER A 29 62.34 -5.55 -6.91
CA SER A 29 62.77 -4.28 -6.34
C SER A 29 62.67 -3.18 -7.40
N PHE A 30 62.14 -2.01 -7.04
CA PHE A 30 61.95 -0.90 -7.96
C PHE A 30 62.90 0.25 -7.62
N ALA A 31 63.50 0.82 -8.65
CA ALA A 31 64.42 1.96 -8.50
C ALA A 31 63.67 3.29 -8.23
N SER A 32 62.38 3.37 -8.51
CA SER A 32 61.57 4.57 -8.27
C SER A 32 60.09 4.24 -8.06
N LYS A 33 59.33 5.19 -7.45
CA LYS A 33 57.88 5.12 -7.32
C LYS A 33 57.17 5.08 -8.70
N ALA A 34 57.76 5.67 -9.75
CA ALA A 34 57.21 5.62 -11.10
C ALA A 34 57.31 4.22 -11.68
N ALA A 35 58.48 3.57 -11.60
CA ALA A 35 58.69 2.19 -12.05
C ALA A 35 57.76 1.22 -11.32
N TYR A 36 57.48 1.46 -10.02
CA TYR A 36 56.51 0.66 -9.26
C TYR A 36 55.07 0.86 -9.77
N ARG A 37 54.66 2.09 -10.10
CA ARG A 37 53.32 2.37 -10.67
C ARG A 37 53.14 1.74 -12.05
N ASP A 38 54.17 1.80 -12.90
CA ASP A 38 54.15 1.24 -14.24
C ASP A 38 54.02 -0.29 -14.14
N TRP A 39 54.80 -0.92 -13.30
CA TRP A 39 54.67 -2.36 -13.03
C TRP A 39 53.31 -2.75 -12.48
N CYS A 40 52.74 -1.99 -11.56
CA CYS A 40 51.38 -2.20 -11.07
C CYS A 40 50.33 -2.04 -12.16
N GLY A 41 50.59 -1.21 -13.17
CA GLY A 41 49.71 -1.05 -14.35
C GLY A 41 49.80 -2.22 -15.33
N GLU A 42 50.97 -2.86 -15.46
CA GLU A 42 51.26 -3.93 -16.40
C GLU A 42 50.95 -5.33 -15.84
N THR A 43 51.01 -5.54 -14.52
CA THR A 43 50.77 -6.85 -13.90
C THR A 43 49.29 -7.12 -13.76
N THR A 44 48.81 -8.06 -14.56
CA THR A 44 47.46 -8.57 -14.54
C THR A 44 47.27 -9.56 -13.38
N THR A 45 46.22 -9.35 -12.61
CA THR A 45 45.38 -10.33 -11.88
C THR A 45 45.74 -10.70 -10.44
N ASP A 46 47.00 -10.75 -9.96
CA ASP A 46 47.29 -11.46 -8.71
C ASP A 46 47.75 -10.60 -7.52
N HIS A 47 47.88 -9.29 -7.70
CA HIS A 47 48.25 -8.38 -6.58
C HIS A 47 46.98 -7.81 -5.93
N VAL A 48 46.81 -8.12 -4.66
CA VAL A 48 45.68 -7.63 -3.87
C VAL A 48 46.16 -6.46 -3.00
N PHE A 49 45.64 -5.27 -3.32
CA PHE A 49 45.77 -4.11 -2.45
C PHE A 49 44.45 -3.91 -1.71
N TYR A 50 44.54 -3.50 -0.46
CA TYR A 50 43.35 -3.11 0.29
C TYR A 50 43.39 -1.62 0.66
N SER A 51 42.22 -1.05 0.88
CA SER A 51 42.08 0.30 1.42
C SER A 51 41.07 0.26 2.55
N ALA A 52 41.34 1.03 3.59
CA ALA A 52 40.36 1.26 4.67
C ALA A 52 39.22 2.20 4.26
N VAL A 53 39.27 2.73 3.05
CA VAL A 53 38.33 3.73 2.52
C VAL A 53 37.73 3.23 1.21
N GLU A 54 36.44 3.33 1.07
CA GLU A 54 35.72 3.02 -0.16
C GLU A 54 35.35 4.30 -0.91
N ALA A 55 35.59 4.31 -2.22
CA ALA A 55 35.25 5.43 -3.09
C ALA A 55 33.73 5.41 -3.45
N ARG A 56 33.24 6.54 -3.93
CA ARG A 56 31.85 6.69 -4.44
C ARG A 56 31.52 5.65 -5.52
N THR A 57 32.47 5.34 -6.40
CA THR A 57 32.41 4.22 -7.34
C THR A 57 33.45 3.18 -6.93
N PRO A 58 33.04 2.07 -6.28
CA PRO A 58 33.97 1.10 -5.70
C PRO A 58 34.92 0.43 -6.68
N SER A 59 34.56 0.34 -7.97
CA SER A 59 35.38 -0.26 -9.03
C SER A 59 36.48 0.65 -9.55
N LYS A 60 36.53 1.94 -9.13
CA LYS A 60 37.51 2.93 -9.57
C LYS A 60 38.36 3.37 -8.40
N ARG A 61 39.59 3.81 -8.73
CA ARG A 61 40.52 4.38 -7.75
C ARG A 61 39.92 5.65 -7.14
N ILE A 62 40.23 5.90 -5.85
CA ILE A 62 39.92 7.16 -5.18
C ILE A 62 40.70 8.30 -5.82
N SER A 63 40.01 9.36 -6.21
CA SER A 63 40.53 10.59 -6.82
C SER A 63 39.56 11.73 -6.55
N ASN A 64 39.88 12.95 -7.00
CA ASN A 64 38.97 14.10 -6.90
C ASN A 64 37.62 13.84 -7.63
N ASP A 65 37.65 13.11 -8.76
CA ASP A 65 36.45 12.74 -9.52
C ASP A 65 35.72 11.51 -8.94
N ASN A 66 36.37 10.78 -8.07
CA ASN A 66 35.80 9.62 -7.38
C ASN A 66 36.18 9.65 -5.88
N PRO A 67 35.59 10.57 -5.12
CA PRO A 67 36.00 10.85 -3.74
C PRO A 67 35.65 9.71 -2.76
N PRO A 68 36.22 9.74 -1.55
CA PRO A 68 35.88 8.80 -0.48
C PRO A 68 34.39 8.90 -0.12
N ARG A 69 33.79 7.75 0.20
CA ARG A 69 32.39 7.63 0.60
C ARG A 69 32.21 6.95 1.96
N MET A 70 32.98 5.89 2.19
CA MET A 70 32.85 5.08 3.41
C MET A 70 34.26 4.83 3.98
N ILE A 71 34.37 4.86 5.31
CA ILE A 71 35.58 4.50 6.04
C ILE A 71 35.30 3.24 6.87
N TYR A 72 36.10 2.21 6.70
CA TYR A 72 35.97 0.92 7.41
C TYR A 72 36.93 0.82 8.60
N GLY A 73 37.91 1.69 8.66
CA GLY A 73 38.95 1.67 9.71
C GLY A 73 40.06 2.64 9.46
N VAL A 74 41.10 2.55 10.27
CA VAL A 74 42.36 3.34 10.16
C VAL A 74 43.52 2.38 10.02
N VAL A 75 44.43 2.66 9.10
CA VAL A 75 45.68 1.94 8.92
C VAL A 75 46.81 2.91 9.16
N ALA A 76 47.75 2.54 10.00
CA ALA A 76 48.97 3.31 10.30
C ALA A 76 50.20 2.47 10.01
N ASP A 77 51.06 2.94 9.12
CA ASP A 77 52.37 2.37 8.81
C ASP A 77 53.46 3.13 9.53
N TYR A 78 54.50 2.40 9.98
CA TYR A 78 55.64 2.93 10.67
C TYR A 78 56.90 2.44 9.95
N ASP A 79 57.74 3.37 9.51
CA ASP A 79 58.94 3.09 8.70
C ASP A 79 60.22 2.97 9.55
N SER A 80 60.06 2.75 10.86
CA SER A 80 61.18 2.52 11.76
C SER A 80 61.16 1.12 12.37
N PRO A 81 62.33 0.50 12.64
CA PRO A 81 62.37 -0.80 13.29
C PRO A 81 61.74 -0.78 14.69
N VAL A 82 60.98 -1.85 15.02
CA VAL A 82 60.41 -2.09 16.34
C VAL A 82 60.97 -3.37 16.94
N ASN A 83 60.95 -3.48 18.25
CA ASN A 83 61.30 -4.72 18.94
C ASN A 83 60.10 -5.70 18.87
N TRP A 84 60.14 -6.65 17.97
CA TRP A 84 59.06 -7.62 17.78
C TRP A 84 58.83 -8.56 18.97
N ALA A 85 59.85 -8.72 19.86
CA ALA A 85 59.70 -9.57 21.03
C ALA A 85 58.83 -8.94 22.13
N SER A 86 58.79 -7.58 22.20
CA SER A 86 58.01 -6.81 23.18
C SER A 86 56.81 -6.07 22.56
N ILE A 87 56.53 -6.26 21.30
CA ILE A 87 55.55 -5.43 20.57
C ILE A 87 54.14 -5.46 21.18
N ASP A 88 53.69 -6.62 21.68
CA ASP A 88 52.38 -6.76 22.26
C ASP A 88 52.26 -6.05 23.60
N ASP A 89 53.33 -6.09 24.43
CA ASP A 89 53.44 -5.32 25.69
C ASP A 89 53.49 -3.81 25.39
N ASP A 90 54.25 -3.42 24.37
CA ASP A 90 54.32 -2.02 23.93
C ASP A 90 52.96 -1.49 23.46
N LEU A 91 52.17 -2.30 22.75
CA LEU A 91 50.81 -1.94 22.34
C LEU A 91 49.88 -1.77 23.55
N ASP A 92 50.02 -2.61 24.57
CA ASP A 92 49.23 -2.50 25.80
C ASP A 92 49.51 -1.23 26.57
N ILE A 93 50.77 -0.87 26.66
CA ILE A 93 51.25 0.34 27.38
C ILE A 93 50.83 1.61 26.62
N LYS A 94 51.03 1.64 25.27
CA LYS A 94 50.87 2.85 24.46
C LYS A 94 49.45 3.18 24.10
N PHE A 95 48.56 2.17 23.94
CA PHE A 95 47.19 2.35 23.49
C PHE A 95 46.15 2.02 24.55
N SER A 96 46.50 1.60 25.72
CA SER A 96 45.63 1.31 26.89
C SER A 96 44.15 1.02 26.60
N SER A 97 43.34 2.03 26.23
CA SER A 97 41.91 1.91 25.94
C SER A 97 41.55 1.78 24.45
N ASN A 98 42.44 2.21 23.54
CA ASN A 98 42.14 2.27 22.09
C ASN A 98 43.17 1.42 21.31
N LYS A 99 43.43 0.19 21.76
CA LYS A 99 44.32 -0.75 21.10
C LYS A 99 43.91 -0.98 19.65
N PRO A 100 44.89 -1.15 18.72
CA PRO A 100 44.60 -1.55 17.36
C PRO A 100 43.90 -2.93 17.33
N THR A 101 43.03 -3.13 16.34
CA THR A 101 42.38 -4.42 16.12
C THR A 101 43.39 -5.46 15.64
N TRP A 102 44.31 -5.02 14.79
CA TRP A 102 45.34 -5.89 14.19
C TRP A 102 46.70 -5.22 14.17
N ARG A 103 47.73 -6.04 14.27
CA ARG A 103 49.08 -5.71 13.88
C ARG A 103 49.61 -6.63 12.80
N SER A 104 50.46 -6.12 11.94
CA SER A 104 51.13 -6.91 10.91
C SER A 104 52.51 -6.34 10.60
N LYS A 105 53.32 -7.11 9.90
CA LYS A 105 54.54 -6.64 9.29
C LYS A 105 54.26 -6.17 7.88
N THR A 106 54.77 -5.01 7.49
CA THR A 106 54.85 -4.61 6.10
C THR A 106 55.85 -5.51 5.36
N GLN A 107 55.83 -5.50 4.03
CA GLN A 107 56.83 -6.26 3.25
C GLN A 107 58.29 -5.87 3.54
N SER A 108 58.50 -4.65 3.99
CA SER A 108 59.82 -4.15 4.42
C SER A 108 60.16 -4.57 5.85
N GLY A 109 59.33 -5.34 6.52
CA GLY A 109 59.52 -5.82 7.90
C GLY A 109 59.13 -4.82 8.99
N PHE A 110 58.56 -3.66 8.64
CA PHE A 110 58.15 -2.63 9.56
C PHE A 110 56.72 -2.86 10.12
N LEU A 111 56.36 -2.11 11.16
CA LEU A 111 55.11 -2.24 11.87
C LEU A 111 53.95 -1.58 11.10
N ARG A 112 52.86 -2.32 10.96
CA ARG A 112 51.54 -1.82 10.54
C ARG A 112 50.52 -2.09 11.62
N LEU A 113 49.76 -1.07 11.98
CA LEU A 113 48.63 -1.14 12.91
C LEU A 113 47.33 -0.84 12.21
N VAL A 114 46.26 -1.58 12.55
CA VAL A 114 44.94 -1.42 11.94
C VAL A 114 43.89 -1.34 13.03
N TRP A 115 43.05 -0.30 12.99
CA TRP A 115 41.86 -0.14 13.80
C TRP A 115 40.67 -0.36 12.90
N GLU A 116 39.97 -1.43 13.12
CA GLU A 116 38.71 -1.76 12.46
C GLU A 116 37.57 -1.01 13.12
N PHE A 117 36.65 -0.43 12.35
CA PHE A 117 35.42 0.13 12.90
C PHE A 117 34.36 -0.95 13.00
N ARG A 118 33.54 -0.88 14.05
CA ARG A 118 32.44 -1.86 14.23
C ARG A 118 31.45 -1.79 13.06
N GLU A 119 31.09 -0.55 12.66
CA GLU A 119 30.28 -0.23 11.50
C GLU A 119 31.04 0.73 10.58
N PRO A 120 30.93 0.57 9.26
CA PRO A 120 31.53 1.52 8.33
C PRO A 120 30.90 2.90 8.49
N ILE A 121 31.69 3.95 8.35
CA ILE A 121 31.27 5.32 8.53
C ILE A 121 31.13 5.98 7.17
N PRO A 122 29.92 6.53 6.84
CA PRO A 122 29.80 7.41 5.71
C PRO A 122 30.55 8.71 5.96
N ILE A 123 31.32 9.19 4.98
CA ILE A 123 32.10 10.40 5.08
C ILE A 123 31.90 11.28 3.85
N GLU A 124 31.76 12.57 4.10
CA GLU A 124 31.80 13.57 3.03
C GLU A 124 33.23 13.82 2.59
N PRO A 125 33.46 14.04 1.28
CA PRO A 125 34.83 14.20 0.74
C PRO A 125 35.61 15.33 1.38
N ASP A 126 34.96 16.44 1.70
CA ASP A 126 35.55 17.63 2.33
C ASP A 126 35.83 17.47 3.83
N MET A 127 35.24 16.47 4.46
CA MET A 127 35.47 16.14 5.87
C MET A 127 36.57 15.08 6.07
N PHE A 128 36.97 14.35 5.03
CA PHE A 128 37.81 13.19 5.15
C PHE A 128 39.15 13.52 5.81
N ASP A 129 39.88 14.53 5.29
CA ASP A 129 41.22 14.88 5.79
C ASP A 129 41.15 15.39 7.23
N THR A 130 40.12 16.17 7.57
CA THR A 130 39.91 16.66 8.94
C THR A 130 39.59 15.53 9.90
N PHE A 131 38.73 14.58 9.46
CA PHE A 131 38.43 13.37 10.24
C PHE A 131 39.74 12.55 10.50
N MET A 132 40.53 12.29 9.46
CA MET A 132 41.77 11.51 9.59
C MET A 132 42.79 12.21 10.47
N LYS A 133 42.87 13.54 10.43
CA LYS A 133 43.70 14.34 11.36
C LYS A 133 43.26 14.11 12.82
N HIS A 134 41.97 14.22 13.10
CA HIS A 134 41.47 14.08 14.47
C HIS A 134 41.52 12.64 14.99
N ILE A 135 41.29 11.64 14.16
CA ILE A 135 41.43 10.23 14.58
C ILE A 135 42.93 9.91 14.87
N SER A 136 43.85 10.45 14.07
CA SER A 136 45.29 10.31 14.32
C SER A 136 45.67 10.89 15.67
N LEU A 137 45.17 12.10 16.00
CA LEU A 137 45.40 12.72 17.30
C LEU A 137 44.79 11.91 18.46
N LYS A 138 43.56 11.39 18.27
CA LYS A 138 42.86 10.59 19.27
C LYS A 138 43.53 9.27 19.56
N LEU A 139 44.10 8.64 18.54
CA LEU A 139 44.87 7.39 18.64
C LEU A 139 46.36 7.62 18.92
N HIS A 140 46.82 8.86 19.03
CA HIS A 140 48.22 9.22 19.27
C HIS A 140 49.20 8.61 18.27
N LEU A 141 48.83 8.44 16.99
CA LEU A 141 49.61 7.68 16.00
C LEU A 141 51.02 8.16 15.82
N GLU A 142 51.25 9.49 15.81
CA GLU A 142 52.59 10.08 15.63
C GLU A 142 53.50 9.87 16.84
N LYS A 143 52.94 9.63 18.02
CA LYS A 143 53.69 9.58 19.27
C LYS A 143 53.94 8.16 19.77
N CYS A 144 53.24 7.18 19.24
CA CYS A 144 53.30 5.81 19.75
C CYS A 144 54.56 5.08 19.34
N PHE A 145 54.94 5.17 18.07
CA PHE A 145 56.16 4.56 17.54
C PHE A 145 56.89 5.56 16.63
N ALA A 146 58.20 5.39 16.51
CA ALA A 146 59.02 6.21 15.60
C ALA A 146 58.70 5.86 14.13
N GLY A 147 58.84 6.84 13.25
CA GLY A 147 58.73 6.64 11.81
C GLY A 147 57.29 6.51 11.30
N PHE A 148 56.29 7.13 11.98
CA PHE A 148 54.90 7.17 11.51
C PHE A 148 54.82 7.77 10.09
N ASP A 149 54.28 7.01 9.14
CA ASP A 149 54.02 7.48 7.79
C ASP A 149 52.66 8.11 7.70
N SER A 150 52.60 9.45 7.72
CA SER A 150 51.34 10.21 7.59
C SER A 150 50.62 9.99 6.25
N SER A 151 51.30 9.47 5.23
CA SER A 151 50.70 9.14 3.95
C SER A 151 49.71 7.97 4.06
N SER A 152 49.87 7.15 5.10
CA SER A 152 48.93 6.04 5.40
C SER A 152 47.51 6.52 5.67
N LEU A 153 47.31 7.77 6.10
CA LEU A 153 46.01 8.38 6.39
C LEU A 153 45.32 9.00 5.17
N ARG A 154 45.95 9.01 3.99
CA ARG A 154 45.32 9.60 2.79
C ARG A 154 44.23 8.69 2.22
N ALA A 155 43.16 9.27 1.76
CA ALA A 155 42.05 8.52 1.12
C ALA A 155 42.53 7.66 -0.06
N SER A 156 43.49 8.16 -0.83
CA SER A 156 44.03 7.46 -2.01
C SER A 156 45.10 6.41 -1.69
N GLN A 157 45.35 6.14 -0.40
CA GLN A 157 46.37 5.16 0.02
C GLN A 157 45.78 3.73 -0.11
N TYR A 158 46.59 2.88 -0.75
CA TYR A 158 46.33 1.45 -0.87
C TYR A 158 47.47 0.68 -0.24
N PHE A 159 47.15 -0.31 0.55
CA PHE A 159 48.08 -1.09 1.32
C PHE A 159 48.28 -2.45 0.69
N GLU A 160 49.50 -2.89 0.57
CA GLU A 160 49.84 -4.27 0.27
C GLU A 160 49.49 -5.15 1.49
N LEU A 161 49.17 -6.40 1.22
CA LEU A 161 48.99 -7.37 2.29
C LEU A 161 50.30 -7.61 2.99
N GLY A 162 50.39 -7.19 4.24
CA GLY A 162 51.52 -7.44 5.10
C GLY A 162 51.65 -8.94 5.45
N GLU A 163 52.67 -9.22 6.24
CA GLU A 163 52.94 -10.54 6.80
C GLU A 163 52.61 -10.60 8.30
N GLU A 164 52.46 -11.80 8.85
CA GLU A 164 52.31 -12.02 10.30
C GLU A 164 51.16 -11.21 10.94
N TRP A 165 49.96 -11.38 10.42
CA TRP A 165 48.78 -10.74 10.98
C TRP A 165 48.39 -11.34 12.33
N VAL A 166 48.36 -10.50 13.37
CA VAL A 166 47.96 -10.87 14.72
C VAL A 166 46.82 -9.98 15.17
N LYS A 167 45.74 -10.60 15.63
CA LYS A 167 44.64 -9.86 16.23
C LYS A 167 44.99 -9.48 17.66
N THR A 168 44.95 -8.19 17.98
CA THR A 168 45.36 -7.65 19.29
C THR A 168 44.17 -7.16 20.11
N ASN A 169 43.08 -6.78 19.45
CA ASN A 169 41.88 -6.27 20.13
C ASN A 169 40.59 -6.45 19.29
N GLY A 170 39.46 -6.03 19.84
CA GLY A 170 38.19 -5.84 19.11
C GLY A 170 38.19 -4.59 18.22
N PRO A 171 37.07 -4.36 17.46
CA PRO A 171 36.90 -3.12 16.71
C PRO A 171 36.90 -1.90 17.63
N LEU A 172 37.32 -0.75 17.08
CA LEU A 172 37.29 0.51 17.81
C LEU A 172 35.87 0.89 18.21
N GLU A 173 35.69 1.36 19.44
CA GLU A 173 34.41 1.70 19.98
C GLU A 173 33.73 2.86 19.22
N THR A 174 32.41 2.74 19.00
CA THR A 174 31.63 3.72 18.23
C THR A 174 31.66 5.11 18.85
N SER A 175 31.72 5.21 20.18
CA SER A 175 31.85 6.50 20.92
C SER A 175 33.11 7.27 20.57
N VAL A 176 34.23 6.58 20.40
CA VAL A 176 35.50 7.20 20.00
C VAL A 176 35.38 7.79 18.60
N ILE A 177 34.80 7.04 17.68
CA ILE A 177 34.61 7.45 16.29
C ILE A 177 33.66 8.64 16.20
N GLN A 178 32.52 8.59 16.90
CA GLN A 178 31.55 9.69 16.94
C GLN A 178 32.19 10.98 17.45
N SER A 179 32.96 10.91 18.55
CA SER A 179 33.69 12.08 19.07
C SER A 179 34.59 12.73 18.03
N VAL A 180 35.21 11.93 17.18
CA VAL A 180 36.12 12.41 16.12
C VAL A 180 35.31 13.02 14.95
N ILE A 181 34.21 12.39 14.53
CA ILE A 181 33.34 12.94 13.49
C ILE A 181 32.85 14.34 13.88
N ILE A 182 32.37 14.47 15.12
CA ILE A 182 31.86 15.73 15.64
C ILE A 182 32.94 16.81 15.63
N LYS A 183 34.14 16.46 16.07
CA LYS A 183 35.24 17.41 16.08
C LYS A 183 35.67 17.82 14.67
N ALA A 184 35.68 16.89 13.73
CA ALA A 184 35.90 17.18 12.32
C ALA A 184 34.82 18.11 11.72
N ALA A 185 33.56 17.86 12.07
CA ALA A 185 32.45 18.66 11.62
C ALA A 185 32.48 20.10 12.18
N SER A 186 32.96 20.28 13.43
CA SER A 186 33.09 21.61 14.06
C SER A 186 34.15 22.52 13.41
N GLU A 187 35.11 21.96 12.70
CA GLU A 187 36.14 22.72 11.94
C GLU A 187 35.62 23.09 10.51
N ARG A 188 34.46 22.59 10.11
CA ARG A 188 33.86 22.89 8.82
C ARG A 188 33.27 24.31 8.82
N PRO A 189 33.51 25.12 7.79
CA PRO A 189 32.78 26.38 7.66
C PRO A 189 31.26 26.10 7.64
N PRO A 190 30.42 26.87 8.32
CA PRO A 190 28.97 26.65 8.42
C PRO A 190 28.37 26.56 7.01
N GLN A 191 28.01 25.38 6.60
CA GLN A 191 27.17 25.18 5.43
C GLN A 191 25.73 25.33 5.92
N SER A 192 25.00 26.30 5.36
CA SER A 192 23.55 26.36 5.56
C SER A 192 22.96 24.98 5.21
N SER A 193 22.36 24.33 6.18
CA SER A 193 21.60 23.10 5.89
C SER A 193 20.42 23.51 5.04
N ASP A 194 20.45 23.12 3.79
CA ASP A 194 19.36 23.43 2.84
C ASP A 194 18.07 22.61 3.12
N THR A 195 18.08 21.73 4.13
CA THR A 195 16.96 20.85 4.46
C THR A 195 16.54 21.10 5.91
N SER A 196 15.40 21.71 6.11
CA SER A 196 14.76 21.85 7.42
C SER A 196 14.13 20.52 7.83
N ILE A 197 14.64 19.92 8.90
CA ILE A 197 14.09 18.68 9.48
C ILE A 197 13.26 19.06 10.68
N PRO A 198 11.96 18.65 10.76
CA PRO A 198 11.12 18.95 11.90
C PRO A 198 11.75 18.47 13.20
N ILE A 199 11.70 19.30 14.23
CA ILE A 199 12.35 19.02 15.51
C ILE A 199 11.83 17.74 16.17
N THR A 200 10.56 17.38 15.93
CA THR A 200 9.97 16.13 16.41
C THR A 200 10.67 14.89 15.84
N VAL A 201 11.01 14.92 14.54
CA VAL A 201 11.75 13.82 13.89
C VAL A 201 13.16 13.71 14.45
N VAL A 202 13.75 14.85 14.75
CA VAL A 202 15.07 14.91 15.39
C VAL A 202 15.01 14.38 16.83
N ALA A 203 13.99 14.72 17.59
CA ALA A 203 13.77 14.23 18.95
C ALA A 203 13.67 12.71 18.99
N ASP A 204 12.87 12.13 18.08
CA ASP A 204 12.74 10.66 17.93
C ASP A 204 14.10 10.01 17.62
N GLU A 205 14.89 10.62 16.76
CA GLU A 205 16.23 10.12 16.40
C GLU A 205 17.22 10.24 17.57
N VAL A 206 17.15 11.32 18.36
CA VAL A 206 17.94 11.49 19.59
C VAL A 206 17.61 10.38 20.57
N GLU A 207 16.33 10.13 20.85
CA GLU A 207 15.93 9.07 21.78
C GLU A 207 16.30 7.68 21.27
N SER A 208 16.20 7.45 19.95
CA SER A 208 16.57 6.18 19.33
C SER A 208 18.08 5.88 19.41
N ARG A 209 18.94 6.86 19.08
CA ARG A 209 20.40 6.67 19.04
C ARG A 209 21.08 6.89 20.38
N PHE A 210 20.50 7.75 21.21
CA PHE A 210 21.08 8.21 22.46
C PHE A 210 20.05 8.15 23.61
N PRO A 211 19.49 6.96 23.89
CA PRO A 211 18.40 6.81 24.83
C PRO A 211 18.79 7.35 26.22
N ASN A 212 17.87 8.10 26.84
CA ASN A 212 18.03 8.72 28.14
C ASN A 212 19.18 9.73 28.29
N ARG A 213 19.73 10.25 27.18
CA ARG A 213 20.82 11.24 27.23
C ARG A 213 20.33 12.66 27.19
N TRP A 214 19.07 12.92 26.76
CA TRP A 214 18.43 14.22 26.85
C TRP A 214 17.38 14.18 27.96
N VAL A 215 17.34 15.24 28.78
CA VAL A 215 16.36 15.35 29.87
C VAL A 215 15.45 16.54 29.62
N GLY A 216 14.15 16.32 29.62
CA GLY A 216 13.12 17.31 29.29
C GLY A 216 12.72 17.32 27.81
N ASP A 217 11.91 18.30 27.42
CA ASP A 217 11.42 18.43 26.07
C ASP A 217 12.55 18.81 25.09
N PHE A 218 12.61 18.13 23.96
CA PHE A 218 13.60 18.39 22.92
C PHE A 218 13.00 19.36 21.89
N ASP A 219 13.00 20.66 22.25
CA ASP A 219 12.40 21.71 21.43
C ASP A 219 13.40 22.79 21.03
N VAL A 220 13.04 23.58 20.02
CA VAL A 220 13.83 24.74 19.59
C VAL A 220 13.96 25.73 20.76
N GLY A 221 15.19 26.08 21.11
CA GLY A 221 15.53 26.92 22.24
C GLY A 221 15.88 26.13 23.51
N ALA A 222 15.59 24.86 23.58
CA ALA A 222 15.94 24.01 24.72
C ALA A 222 17.47 23.92 24.90
N ARG A 223 17.91 23.97 26.16
CA ARG A 223 19.32 23.76 26.53
C ARG A 223 19.48 22.40 27.17
N GLY A 224 20.61 21.75 26.89
CA GLY A 224 20.83 20.41 27.39
C GLY A 224 22.28 19.94 27.24
N PRO A 225 22.50 18.66 27.57
CA PRO A 225 23.80 18.04 27.49
C PRO A 225 24.20 17.82 26.04
N LEU A 226 25.51 17.60 25.84
CA LEU A 226 26.06 17.12 24.56
C LEU A 226 25.69 15.63 24.41
N PHE A 227 24.44 15.31 24.13
CA PHE A 227 23.88 13.96 24.15
C PHE A 227 24.65 12.94 23.27
N TRP A 228 25.37 13.39 22.26
CA TRP A 228 26.20 12.56 21.39
C TRP A 228 27.60 12.28 21.94
N ILE A 229 28.05 13.01 22.97
CA ILE A 229 29.41 12.85 23.56
C ILE A 229 29.34 12.36 25.00
N ASP A 230 28.48 12.95 25.82
CA ASP A 230 28.45 12.77 27.27
C ASP A 230 27.25 11.92 27.74
N ASP A 231 27.43 11.34 28.94
CA ASP A 231 26.39 10.62 29.69
C ASP A 231 25.37 11.56 30.36
N GLY A 232 25.21 12.79 29.85
CA GLY A 232 24.15 13.70 30.30
C GLY A 232 24.48 14.59 31.51
N VAL A 233 25.75 14.74 31.88
CA VAL A 233 26.17 15.42 33.14
C VAL A 233 26.16 16.95 33.03
N ASN A 234 26.26 17.54 31.85
CA ASN A 234 26.30 18.99 31.68
C ASN A 234 25.06 19.53 30.96
N MET A 235 24.10 20.03 31.72
CA MET A 235 22.79 20.51 31.22
C MET A 235 22.86 21.79 30.35
N ASP A 236 23.99 22.49 30.30
CA ASP A 236 24.20 23.73 29.53
C ASP A 236 25.21 23.58 28.40
N GLY A 237 25.50 22.36 27.98
CA GLY A 237 26.52 22.08 26.95
C GLY A 237 26.16 22.57 25.56
N CYS A 238 24.85 22.61 25.24
CA CYS A 238 24.37 23.03 23.94
C CYS A 238 22.94 23.62 24.00
N GLN A 239 22.54 24.26 22.90
CA GLN A 239 21.19 24.74 22.68
C GLN A 239 20.65 24.24 21.33
N VAL A 240 19.45 23.73 21.33
CA VAL A 240 18.72 23.27 20.12
C VAL A 240 18.27 24.49 19.32
N VAL A 241 18.51 24.50 18.03
CA VAL A 241 18.03 25.49 17.07
C VAL A 241 17.33 24.77 15.90
N GLU A 242 16.62 25.49 15.04
CA GLU A 242 15.81 24.89 13.96
C GLU A 242 16.57 23.88 13.09
N ASP A 243 17.81 24.21 12.69
CA ASP A 243 18.58 23.41 11.73
C ASP A 243 19.76 22.66 12.37
N GLY A 244 19.84 22.62 13.69
CA GLY A 244 20.96 21.97 14.37
C GLY A 244 21.08 22.33 15.84
N ILE A 245 22.32 22.36 16.31
CA ILE A 245 22.67 22.67 17.70
C ILE A 245 23.79 23.71 17.74
N VAL A 246 23.64 24.65 18.66
CA VAL A 246 24.75 25.56 19.04
C VAL A 246 25.44 24.99 20.26
N CYS A 247 26.72 24.64 20.11
CA CYS A 247 27.59 24.10 21.17
C CYS A 247 28.30 25.20 21.88
N TYR A 248 28.25 25.19 23.22
CA TYR A 248 28.97 26.14 24.10
C TYR A 248 30.20 25.52 24.78
N SER A 249 30.33 24.22 24.69
CA SER A 249 31.39 23.47 25.37
C SER A 249 32.61 23.25 24.45
N ASP A 250 33.80 23.47 25.01
CA ASP A 250 35.09 23.20 24.32
C ASP A 250 35.28 21.71 24.01
N ARG A 251 34.55 20.82 24.68
CA ARG A 251 34.60 19.36 24.43
C ARG A 251 34.09 18.94 23.04
N ALA A 252 33.10 19.66 22.51
CA ALA A 252 32.56 19.40 21.19
C ALA A 252 33.09 20.36 20.12
N GLY A 253 33.90 21.34 20.51
CA GLY A 253 34.17 22.52 19.70
C GLY A 253 32.99 23.52 19.82
N LYS A 254 33.32 24.81 20.08
CA LYS A 254 32.31 25.87 20.11
C LYS A 254 31.80 26.15 18.70
N GLY A 255 30.49 26.24 18.52
CA GLY A 255 29.91 26.64 17.25
C GLY A 255 28.62 25.93 16.90
N PHE A 256 28.14 26.20 15.72
CA PHE A 256 26.93 25.57 15.17
C PHE A 256 27.25 24.21 14.55
N MET A 257 26.40 23.22 14.80
CA MET A 257 26.43 21.90 14.17
C MET A 257 25.06 21.59 13.59
N SER A 258 25.00 21.28 12.33
CA SER A 258 23.75 20.87 11.68
C SER A 258 23.33 19.44 12.09
N TRP A 259 22.06 19.10 11.90
CA TRP A 259 21.60 17.72 12.11
C TRP A 259 22.36 16.71 11.25
N ARG A 260 22.79 17.11 10.06
CA ARG A 260 23.65 16.32 9.20
C ARG A 260 25.02 16.01 9.81
N ASP A 261 25.59 16.98 10.53
CA ASP A 261 26.89 16.80 11.16
C ASP A 261 26.82 15.86 12.37
N ILE A 262 25.68 15.86 13.07
CA ILE A 262 25.44 15.04 14.28
C ILE A 262 25.03 13.61 13.90
N PHE A 263 24.07 13.46 12.98
CA PHE A 263 23.48 12.16 12.63
C PHE A 263 24.05 11.54 11.36
N GLY A 264 24.82 12.31 10.59
CA GLY A 264 25.41 11.91 9.33
C GLY A 264 24.53 12.16 8.10
N PRO A 265 25.09 12.11 6.90
CA PRO A 265 24.38 12.40 5.65
C PRO A 265 23.29 11.39 5.33
N GLN A 266 23.40 10.15 5.84
CA GLN A 266 22.39 9.13 5.61
C GLN A 266 21.05 9.46 6.30
N PHE A 267 21.08 10.01 7.51
CA PHE A 267 19.90 10.45 8.24
C PHE A 267 19.08 11.49 7.43
N VAL A 268 19.76 12.49 6.89
CA VAL A 268 19.12 13.52 6.05
C VAL A 268 18.52 12.90 4.80
N LYS A 269 19.24 12.00 4.17
CA LYS A 269 18.75 11.28 2.97
C LYS A 269 17.54 10.41 3.27
N ASP A 270 17.58 9.63 4.35
CA ASP A 270 16.45 8.78 4.77
C ASP A 270 15.21 9.62 5.12
N PHE A 271 15.41 10.79 5.73
CA PHE A 271 14.35 11.75 5.98
C PHE A 271 13.76 12.29 4.67
N GLU A 272 14.60 12.73 3.71
CA GLU A 272 14.14 13.20 2.40
C GLU A 272 13.39 12.11 1.63
N GLU A 273 13.85 10.86 1.66
CA GLU A 273 13.19 9.73 1.04
C GLU A 273 11.84 9.41 1.71
N LYS A 274 11.76 9.40 3.05
CA LYS A 274 10.51 9.22 3.79
C LYS A 274 9.52 10.35 3.54
N LYS A 275 10.00 11.59 3.53
CA LYS A 275 9.20 12.77 3.23
C LYS A 275 8.59 12.71 1.83
N LEU A 276 9.35 12.27 0.84
CA LEU A 276 8.86 12.10 -0.53
C LEU A 276 7.91 10.91 -0.64
N SER A 277 8.20 9.79 0.01
CA SER A 277 7.31 8.61 -0.01
C SER A 277 5.96 8.90 0.64
N GLY A 278 5.93 9.66 1.75
CA GLY A 278 4.69 10.09 2.39
C GLY A 278 3.80 10.93 1.46
N LEU A 279 4.40 11.79 0.65
CA LEU A 279 3.64 12.54 -0.36
C LEU A 279 3.03 11.64 -1.45
N LEU A 280 3.74 10.59 -1.85
CA LEU A 280 3.25 9.65 -2.85
C LEU A 280 2.07 8.80 -2.32
N ASP A 281 1.89 8.70 -1.02
CA ASP A 281 0.73 8.08 -0.43
C ASP A 281 -0.51 8.98 -0.40
N GLU A 282 -0.31 10.30 -0.33
CA GLU A 282 -1.39 11.27 -0.16
C GLU A 282 -1.84 11.95 -1.46
N TYR A 283 -0.91 12.22 -2.40
CA TYR A 283 -1.21 13.07 -3.57
C TYR A 283 -1.14 12.30 -4.88
N TRP A 284 -2.11 12.58 -5.74
CA TRP A 284 -2.29 11.95 -7.05
C TRP A 284 -2.54 12.99 -8.13
N PHE A 285 -2.29 12.62 -9.41
CA PHE A 285 -2.46 13.52 -10.55
C PHE A 285 -3.09 12.81 -11.75
N ASN A 286 -4.18 13.36 -12.31
CA ASN A 286 -4.86 12.76 -13.47
C ASN A 286 -4.46 13.37 -14.83
N GLY A 287 -3.41 14.17 -14.88
CA GLY A 287 -2.99 14.88 -16.07
C GLY A 287 -3.54 16.31 -16.18
N ARG A 288 -4.53 16.68 -15.35
CA ARG A 288 -5.14 18.02 -15.30
C ARG A 288 -5.21 18.59 -13.90
N THR A 289 -5.59 17.77 -12.94
CA THR A 289 -5.90 18.16 -11.57
C THR A 289 -5.15 17.29 -10.59
N PHE A 290 -4.66 17.88 -9.50
CA PHE A 290 -4.12 17.15 -8.36
C PHE A 290 -5.25 16.72 -7.43
N PHE A 291 -5.06 15.61 -6.76
CA PHE A 291 -5.99 15.08 -5.77
C PHE A 291 -5.24 14.76 -4.50
N LYS A 292 -5.85 15.12 -3.38
CA LYS A 292 -5.41 14.71 -2.06
C LYS A 292 -6.33 13.62 -1.56
N LEU A 293 -5.77 12.51 -1.11
CA LEU A 293 -6.52 11.45 -0.47
C LEU A 293 -6.72 11.81 1.01
N LEU A 294 -7.96 12.02 1.40
CA LEU A 294 -8.36 12.28 2.78
C LEU A 294 -9.23 11.10 3.24
N TYR A 295 -8.69 10.27 4.14
CA TYR A 295 -9.34 9.03 4.58
C TYR A 295 -9.72 8.16 3.36
N ASP A 296 -11.00 8.20 2.97
CA ASP A 296 -11.59 7.36 1.92
C ASP A 296 -12.15 8.19 0.76
N SER A 297 -11.79 9.45 0.67
CA SER A 297 -12.20 10.33 -0.42
C SER A 297 -11.01 11.04 -1.03
N ALA A 298 -11.01 11.14 -2.35
CA ALA A 298 -10.05 11.93 -3.08
C ALA A 298 -10.67 13.31 -3.36
N VAL A 299 -10.03 14.36 -2.83
CA VAL A 299 -10.46 15.73 -3.00
C VAL A 299 -9.59 16.40 -4.04
N ALA A 300 -10.22 17.02 -5.05
CA ALA A 300 -9.51 17.81 -6.05
C ALA A 300 -8.91 19.06 -5.40
N ILE A 301 -7.62 19.31 -5.62
CA ILE A 301 -6.92 20.49 -5.13
C ILE A 301 -6.23 21.22 -6.29
N PRO A 302 -6.24 22.56 -6.30
CA PRO A 302 -5.47 23.35 -7.23
C PRO A 302 -3.96 23.16 -7.00
N LYS A 303 -3.16 23.34 -8.05
CA LYS A 303 -1.69 23.25 -7.96
C LYS A 303 -1.12 24.20 -6.90
N GLU A 304 -1.69 25.39 -6.79
CA GLU A 304 -1.28 26.43 -5.84
C GLU A 304 -1.44 25.95 -4.39
N GLN A 305 -2.54 25.26 -4.11
CA GLN A 305 -2.76 24.66 -2.79
C GLN A 305 -1.76 23.53 -2.50
N LEU A 306 -1.53 22.64 -3.46
CA LEU A 306 -0.49 21.61 -3.34
C LEU A 306 0.87 22.23 -3.02
N VAL A 307 1.26 23.29 -3.72
CA VAL A 307 2.52 23.99 -3.46
C VAL A 307 2.59 24.58 -2.04
N LEU A 308 1.48 25.11 -1.52
CA LEU A 308 1.43 25.61 -0.15
C LEU A 308 1.58 24.48 0.87
N GLU A 309 0.89 23.35 0.66
CA GLU A 309 0.98 22.18 1.54
C GLU A 309 2.39 21.57 1.51
N LEU A 310 3.03 21.51 0.34
CA LEU A 310 4.43 21.07 0.21
C LEU A 310 5.39 21.98 0.98
N ARG A 311 5.20 23.31 0.92
CA ARG A 311 6.00 24.26 1.69
C ARG A 311 5.79 24.09 3.20
N GLN A 312 4.55 23.86 3.62
CA GLN A 312 4.22 23.59 5.02
C GLN A 312 4.85 22.28 5.51
N ALA A 313 4.94 21.27 4.61
CA ALA A 313 5.67 20.01 4.87
C ALA A 313 7.19 20.17 4.80
N GLY A 314 7.72 21.40 4.66
CA GLY A 314 9.14 21.73 4.73
C GLY A 314 9.91 21.57 3.40
N PHE A 315 9.23 21.52 2.23
CA PHE A 315 9.92 21.54 0.94
C PHE A 315 10.31 22.96 0.55
N SER A 316 11.58 23.17 0.23
CA SER A 316 12.08 24.49 -0.14
C SER A 316 11.61 24.93 -1.53
N PRO A 317 11.01 26.13 -1.66
CA PRO A 317 10.70 26.71 -2.96
C PRO A 317 11.92 27.33 -3.65
N LYS A 318 13.07 27.41 -2.95
CA LYS A 318 14.28 27.99 -3.50
C LYS A 318 15.07 26.93 -4.27
N GLN A 319 15.54 27.30 -5.44
CA GLN A 319 16.41 26.47 -6.26
C GLN A 319 17.83 26.43 -5.66
N LYS A 320 18.36 25.22 -5.41
CA LYS A 320 19.73 25.03 -4.94
C LYS A 320 20.72 25.24 -6.08
N LYS A 321 21.90 25.80 -5.76
CA LYS A 321 22.97 26.01 -6.76
C LYS A 321 23.38 24.66 -7.38
N GLY A 322 23.26 24.56 -8.70
CA GLY A 322 23.58 23.34 -9.44
C GLY A 322 22.44 22.35 -9.60
N GLN A 323 21.26 22.64 -9.07
CA GLN A 323 20.05 21.84 -9.33
C GLN A 323 19.11 22.59 -10.27
N PRO A 324 18.47 21.90 -11.26
CA PRO A 324 17.61 22.55 -12.24
C PRO A 324 16.24 22.98 -11.66
N LEU A 325 15.83 22.41 -10.55
CA LEU A 325 14.50 22.59 -9.94
C LEU A 325 14.61 22.81 -8.43
N SER A 326 13.62 23.49 -7.87
CA SER A 326 13.43 23.55 -6.41
C SER A 326 12.94 22.21 -5.86
N GLU A 327 13.00 22.02 -4.53
CA GLU A 327 12.44 20.80 -3.89
C GLU A 327 10.92 20.69 -4.13
N VAL A 328 10.21 21.82 -4.06
CA VAL A 328 8.77 21.88 -4.35
C VAL A 328 8.49 21.46 -5.80
N ASP A 329 9.24 21.99 -6.78
CA ASP A 329 9.04 21.62 -8.17
C ASP A 329 9.37 20.16 -8.44
N THR A 330 10.41 19.65 -7.80
CA THR A 330 10.79 18.22 -7.85
C THR A 330 9.67 17.34 -7.27
N ALA A 331 9.11 17.70 -6.12
CA ALA A 331 7.99 16.97 -5.51
C ALA A 331 6.74 16.98 -6.41
N VAL A 332 6.37 18.15 -6.97
CA VAL A 332 5.24 18.26 -7.91
C VAL A 332 5.45 17.38 -9.14
N LEU A 333 6.65 17.38 -9.72
CA LEU A 333 6.97 16.52 -10.87
C LEU A 333 6.96 15.03 -10.51
N THR A 334 7.46 14.69 -9.32
CA THR A 334 7.46 13.31 -8.84
C THR A 334 6.03 12.79 -8.69
N ILE A 335 5.13 13.55 -8.04
CA ILE A 335 3.70 13.23 -7.94
C ILE A 335 3.10 13.10 -9.34
N SER A 336 3.36 14.05 -10.24
CA SER A 336 2.79 14.06 -11.58
C SER A 336 3.19 12.85 -12.43
N ASN A 337 4.38 12.31 -12.21
CA ASN A 337 4.93 11.19 -12.98
C ASN A 337 4.67 9.83 -12.33
N GLN A 338 4.93 9.69 -11.04
CA GLN A 338 4.84 8.42 -10.34
C GLN A 338 3.41 8.10 -9.90
N ASN A 339 2.67 9.12 -9.44
CA ASN A 339 1.28 8.98 -9.02
C ASN A 339 0.29 9.47 -10.07
N ARG A 340 0.63 9.25 -11.33
CA ARG A 340 -0.29 9.54 -12.42
C ARG A 340 -1.39 8.48 -12.46
N ILE A 341 -2.63 8.94 -12.44
CA ILE A 341 -3.84 8.14 -12.59
C ILE A 341 -4.62 8.60 -13.82
N THR A 342 -5.54 7.78 -14.30
CA THR A 342 -6.49 8.17 -15.34
C THR A 342 -7.74 8.75 -14.69
N GLU A 343 -8.28 8.05 -13.69
CA GLU A 343 -9.55 8.37 -13.05
C GLU A 343 -9.54 7.98 -11.57
N ILE A 344 -10.55 8.47 -10.86
CA ILE A 344 -10.85 8.12 -9.47
C ILE A 344 -12.22 7.45 -9.43
N ALA A 345 -12.27 6.23 -8.94
CA ALA A 345 -13.51 5.50 -8.79
C ALA A 345 -13.44 4.46 -7.67
N PRO A 346 -14.58 4.11 -7.07
CA PRO A 346 -14.60 3.02 -6.09
C PRO A 346 -14.48 1.66 -6.80
N VAL A 347 -13.53 0.85 -6.35
CA VAL A 347 -13.38 -0.55 -6.76
C VAL A 347 -13.50 -1.41 -5.51
N VAL A 348 -14.75 -1.72 -5.16
CA VAL A 348 -15.16 -2.31 -3.88
C VAL A 348 -14.45 -3.63 -3.56
N PHE A 349 -14.27 -4.48 -4.57
CA PHE A 349 -13.71 -5.82 -4.42
C PHE A 349 -12.20 -5.88 -4.73
N CYS A 350 -11.47 -4.82 -4.44
CA CYS A 350 -10.02 -4.78 -4.62
C CYS A 350 -9.34 -4.09 -3.43
N LYS A 351 -8.26 -4.69 -2.94
CA LYS A 351 -7.44 -4.12 -1.84
C LYS A 351 -6.48 -3.05 -2.34
N ASP A 352 -6.12 -3.13 -3.62
CA ASP A 352 -5.12 -2.25 -4.20
C ASP A 352 -5.62 -0.81 -4.25
N ARG A 353 -4.77 0.11 -3.82
CA ARG A 353 -5.03 1.54 -3.92
C ARG A 353 -5.10 2.03 -5.36
N VAL A 354 -4.33 1.41 -6.24
CA VAL A 354 -4.33 1.70 -7.68
C VAL A 354 -4.66 0.45 -8.46
N VAL A 355 -5.76 0.51 -9.19
CA VAL A 355 -6.25 -0.61 -9.99
C VAL A 355 -6.02 -0.31 -11.48
N SER A 356 -5.34 -1.22 -12.17
CA SER A 356 -5.19 -1.16 -13.62
C SER A 356 -6.31 -1.97 -14.29
N TYR A 357 -7.21 -1.29 -15.00
CA TYR A 357 -8.35 -1.92 -15.63
C TYR A 357 -8.67 -1.29 -16.99
N GLN A 358 -8.72 -2.11 -18.04
CA GLN A 358 -9.02 -1.68 -19.42
C GLN A 358 -8.19 -0.47 -19.90
N GLY A 359 -6.90 -0.45 -19.60
CA GLY A 359 -6.00 0.64 -19.97
C GLY A 359 -6.07 1.88 -19.05
N ASN A 360 -7.02 1.90 -18.10
CA ASN A 360 -7.11 2.95 -17.10
C ASN A 360 -6.33 2.58 -15.85
N ARG A 361 -5.67 3.57 -15.26
CA ARG A 361 -5.05 3.49 -13.94
C ARG A 361 -5.95 4.22 -12.95
N ILE A 362 -6.75 3.48 -12.20
CA ILE A 362 -7.82 3.99 -11.35
C ILE A 362 -7.31 4.12 -9.91
N LEU A 363 -7.41 5.31 -9.32
CA LEU A 363 -7.25 5.46 -7.87
C LEU A 363 -8.51 4.95 -7.19
N ASN A 364 -8.37 3.87 -6.43
CA ASN A 364 -9.46 3.25 -5.71
C ASN A 364 -9.83 4.06 -4.47
N CYS A 365 -11.03 4.64 -4.48
CA CYS A 365 -11.61 5.37 -3.35
C CYS A 365 -12.75 4.58 -2.67
N ALA A 366 -12.77 3.26 -2.80
CA ALA A 366 -13.76 2.44 -2.12
C ALA A 366 -13.47 2.39 -0.62
N ASN A 367 -14.49 2.75 0.17
CA ASN A 367 -14.51 2.58 1.62
C ASN A 367 -15.66 1.66 1.99
N VAL A 368 -15.40 0.36 1.98
CA VAL A 368 -16.35 -0.64 2.42
C VAL A 368 -15.79 -1.31 3.66
N ASN A 369 -16.52 -1.19 4.76
CA ASN A 369 -16.12 -1.71 6.06
C ASN A 369 -17.03 -2.88 6.45
N PRO A 370 -16.76 -4.11 6.00
CA PRO A 370 -17.52 -5.26 6.42
C PRO A 370 -17.35 -5.52 7.91
N VAL A 371 -18.39 -6.02 8.55
CA VAL A 371 -18.33 -6.47 9.94
C VAL A 371 -17.22 -7.50 10.08
N GLN A 372 -16.32 -7.31 11.03
CA GLN A 372 -15.27 -8.29 11.30
C GLN A 372 -15.85 -9.46 12.07
N PRO A 373 -15.48 -10.71 11.73
CA PRO A 373 -15.96 -11.88 12.46
C PRO A 373 -15.37 -11.91 13.86
N ASP A 374 -16.21 -12.24 14.85
CA ASP A 374 -15.75 -12.50 16.22
C ASP A 374 -15.03 -13.86 16.33
N HIS A 375 -14.46 -14.14 17.49
CA HIS A 375 -13.75 -15.40 17.74
C HIS A 375 -14.67 -16.61 17.83
N ASP A 376 -15.95 -16.42 18.15
CA ASP A 376 -16.94 -17.49 18.38
C ASP A 376 -18.22 -17.27 17.56
N GLY A 377 -18.49 -18.17 16.60
CA GLY A 377 -19.70 -18.20 15.77
C GLY A 377 -20.84 -19.05 16.34
N ASN A 378 -20.80 -19.43 17.64
CA ASN A 378 -21.86 -20.22 18.24
C ASN A 378 -23.21 -19.51 18.17
N LYS A 379 -24.26 -20.26 17.80
CA LYS A 379 -25.65 -19.77 17.65
C LYS A 379 -26.23 -19.18 18.94
N GLU A 380 -25.66 -19.48 20.08
CA GLU A 380 -26.04 -18.90 21.37
C GLU A 380 -25.65 -17.42 21.50
N ASN A 381 -24.66 -16.96 20.74
CA ASN A 381 -24.17 -15.59 20.74
C ASN A 381 -24.92 -14.66 19.78
N TRP A 382 -25.79 -15.22 18.90
CA TRP A 382 -26.66 -14.48 18.02
C TRP A 382 -28.10 -15.03 18.02
N PRO A 383 -28.72 -15.10 19.23
CA PRO A 383 -29.99 -15.82 19.46
C PRO A 383 -31.17 -15.21 18.73
N PHE A 384 -31.22 -13.88 18.58
CA PHE A 384 -32.30 -13.20 17.86
C PHE A 384 -32.24 -13.54 16.36
N LEU A 385 -31.06 -13.35 15.72
CA LEU A 385 -30.88 -13.65 14.29
C LEU A 385 -31.12 -15.15 14.04
N ASN A 386 -30.58 -16.03 14.85
CA ASN A 386 -30.75 -17.47 14.71
C ASN A 386 -32.23 -17.87 14.77
N LYS A 387 -32.96 -17.41 15.78
CA LYS A 387 -34.39 -17.70 15.93
C LYS A 387 -35.20 -17.12 14.79
N TRP A 388 -34.95 -15.89 14.39
CA TRP A 388 -35.68 -15.22 13.33
C TRP A 388 -35.43 -15.88 11.97
N LEU A 389 -34.15 -16.07 11.58
CA LEU A 389 -33.78 -16.68 10.30
C LEU A 389 -34.29 -18.11 10.17
N SER A 390 -34.31 -18.90 11.25
CA SER A 390 -34.82 -20.27 11.23
C SER A 390 -36.32 -20.38 10.88
N GLN A 391 -37.07 -19.30 11.08
CA GLN A 391 -38.52 -19.23 10.82
C GLN A 391 -38.90 -18.41 9.57
N LEU A 392 -37.87 -17.74 9.00
CA LEU A 392 -38.13 -16.71 7.97
C LEU A 392 -38.52 -17.30 6.63
N PHE A 393 -37.93 -18.40 6.22
CA PHE A 393 -38.09 -18.94 4.87
C PHE A 393 -39.06 -20.13 4.86
N VAL A 394 -39.76 -20.29 3.72
CA VAL A 394 -40.55 -21.48 3.43
C VAL A 394 -39.67 -22.52 2.78
N ASN A 395 -39.65 -23.72 3.28
CA ASN A 395 -38.98 -24.84 2.64
C ASN A 395 -39.86 -25.42 1.50
N SER A 396 -39.27 -25.52 0.32
CA SER A 396 -39.90 -26.14 -0.85
C SER A 396 -39.22 -27.49 -1.10
N GLY A 397 -39.94 -28.58 -0.91
CA GLY A 397 -39.44 -29.94 -1.05
C GLY A 397 -38.44 -30.33 0.02
N GLU A 398 -37.48 -31.20 -0.32
CA GLU A 398 -36.47 -31.73 0.62
C GLU A 398 -35.32 -30.74 0.90
N ARG A 399 -35.31 -29.56 0.27
CA ARG A 399 -34.18 -28.63 0.34
C ARG A 399 -34.48 -27.47 1.27
N PRO A 400 -33.69 -27.27 2.33
CA PRO A 400 -33.87 -26.14 3.23
C PRO A 400 -33.47 -24.84 2.58
N ALA A 401 -34.42 -23.92 2.38
CA ALA A 401 -34.17 -22.59 1.81
C ALA A 401 -33.16 -21.79 2.63
N LEU A 402 -33.09 -22.02 3.92
CA LEU A 402 -32.13 -21.38 4.82
C LEU A 402 -30.66 -21.77 4.51
N ASP A 403 -30.39 -23.03 4.12
CA ASP A 403 -29.04 -23.48 3.76
C ASP A 403 -28.57 -22.82 2.46
N TYR A 404 -29.48 -22.61 1.49
CA TYR A 404 -29.19 -21.82 0.29
C TYR A 404 -28.89 -20.37 0.64
N PHE A 405 -29.63 -19.78 1.56
CA PHE A 405 -29.40 -18.41 2.02
C PHE A 405 -28.06 -18.28 2.73
N TYR A 406 -27.71 -19.17 3.67
CA TYR A 406 -26.43 -19.13 4.37
C TYR A 406 -25.25 -19.32 3.39
N SER A 407 -25.36 -20.27 2.46
CA SER A 407 -24.30 -20.52 1.48
C SER A 407 -24.10 -19.34 0.50
N TRP A 408 -25.20 -18.71 0.07
CA TRP A 408 -25.18 -17.50 -0.74
C TRP A 408 -24.55 -16.32 0.02
N LEU A 409 -24.97 -16.13 1.28
CA LEU A 409 -24.52 -15.02 2.11
C LEU A 409 -23.06 -15.19 2.53
N GLN A 410 -22.63 -16.39 2.88
CA GLN A 410 -21.23 -16.70 3.15
C GLN A 410 -20.33 -16.27 2.00
N ARG A 411 -20.66 -16.74 0.80
CA ARG A 411 -19.86 -16.44 -0.39
C ARG A 411 -19.81 -14.95 -0.70
N PHE A 412 -20.90 -14.24 -0.47
CA PHE A 412 -20.94 -12.79 -0.63
C PHE A 412 -20.14 -12.07 0.44
N TYR A 413 -20.33 -12.45 1.70
CA TYR A 413 -19.62 -11.86 2.82
C TYR A 413 -18.09 -12.05 2.70
N LEU A 414 -17.64 -13.25 2.41
CA LEU A 414 -16.23 -13.55 2.21
C LEU A 414 -15.63 -12.76 1.04
N ALA A 415 -16.36 -12.65 -0.09
CA ALA A 415 -15.90 -11.86 -1.22
C ALA A 415 -15.65 -10.38 -0.86
N VAL A 416 -16.49 -9.81 0.02
CA VAL A 416 -16.33 -8.43 0.49
C VAL A 416 -15.23 -8.33 1.55
N LEU A 417 -15.16 -9.27 2.48
CA LEU A 417 -14.15 -9.32 3.56
C LEU A 417 -12.74 -9.45 2.98
N GLU A 418 -12.57 -10.34 2.02
CA GLU A 418 -11.30 -10.64 1.36
C GLU A 418 -10.99 -9.70 0.19
N ARG A 419 -11.97 -8.87 -0.21
CA ARG A 419 -11.87 -7.96 -1.36
C ARG A 419 -11.59 -8.69 -2.67
N GLU A 420 -12.33 -9.76 -2.93
CA GLU A 420 -12.19 -10.59 -4.12
C GLU A 420 -13.36 -10.45 -5.09
N PHE A 421 -13.06 -10.55 -6.40
CA PHE A 421 -14.08 -10.51 -7.45
C PHE A 421 -14.79 -11.86 -7.59
N VAL A 422 -15.85 -12.07 -6.83
CA VAL A 422 -16.63 -13.29 -6.82
C VAL A 422 -18.07 -13.01 -7.26
N GLN A 423 -18.50 -13.56 -8.39
CA GLN A 423 -19.89 -13.42 -8.86
C GLN A 423 -20.87 -14.22 -7.99
N GLY A 424 -22.14 -13.81 -8.00
CA GLY A 424 -23.20 -14.54 -7.32
C GLY A 424 -24.60 -14.10 -7.81
N HIS A 425 -25.59 -14.84 -7.40
CA HIS A 425 -26.99 -14.63 -7.81
C HIS A 425 -27.55 -13.32 -7.26
N ALA A 426 -28.48 -12.71 -7.98
CA ALA A 426 -29.38 -11.74 -7.40
C ALA A 426 -30.34 -12.47 -6.44
N LEU A 427 -30.56 -11.90 -5.27
CA LEU A 427 -31.43 -12.46 -4.23
C LEU A 427 -32.78 -11.78 -4.27
N LEU A 428 -33.85 -12.59 -4.44
CA LEU A 428 -35.23 -12.15 -4.39
C LEU A 428 -35.85 -12.68 -3.09
N LEU A 429 -36.31 -11.78 -2.25
CA LEU A 429 -37.06 -12.07 -1.01
C LEU A 429 -38.55 -11.81 -1.27
N VAL A 430 -39.31 -12.85 -1.52
CA VAL A 430 -40.68 -12.73 -1.97
C VAL A 430 -41.65 -13.21 -0.88
N GLY A 431 -42.61 -12.39 -0.48
CA GLY A 431 -43.57 -12.80 0.53
C GLY A 431 -44.42 -11.68 1.13
N PRO A 432 -45.21 -11.96 2.19
CA PRO A 432 -46.12 -11.00 2.79
C PRO A 432 -45.41 -9.75 3.33
N THR A 433 -46.18 -8.66 3.40
CA THR A 433 -45.71 -7.41 4.05
C THR A 433 -45.45 -7.62 5.54
N ASN A 434 -44.61 -6.77 6.11
CA ASN A 434 -44.26 -6.73 7.55
C ASN A 434 -43.71 -8.05 8.11
N LYS A 435 -42.95 -8.82 7.29
CA LYS A 435 -42.27 -10.06 7.70
C LYS A 435 -40.76 -9.94 7.76
N GLY A 436 -40.20 -8.71 7.68
CA GLY A 436 -38.81 -8.44 7.87
C GLY A 436 -37.95 -8.53 6.61
N LYS A 437 -38.53 -8.53 5.39
CA LYS A 437 -37.76 -8.54 4.13
C LYS A 437 -36.74 -7.38 4.08
N SER A 438 -37.23 -6.14 4.24
CA SER A 438 -36.39 -4.95 4.25
C SER A 438 -35.42 -4.93 5.44
N LEU A 439 -35.79 -5.51 6.58
CA LEU A 439 -34.86 -5.66 7.71
C LEU A 439 -33.71 -6.60 7.35
N LEU A 440 -34.00 -7.71 6.68
CA LEU A 440 -32.97 -8.65 6.24
C LEU A 440 -32.02 -8.02 5.22
N SER A 441 -32.56 -7.35 4.20
CA SER A 441 -31.77 -6.72 3.15
C SER A 441 -30.94 -5.55 3.67
N ASN A 442 -31.56 -4.62 4.44
CA ASN A 442 -30.94 -3.34 4.78
C ASN A 442 -30.08 -3.38 6.04
N ARG A 443 -30.42 -4.27 7.01
CA ARG A 443 -29.73 -4.32 8.29
C ARG A 443 -28.83 -5.55 8.47
N VAL A 444 -29.24 -6.71 7.99
CA VAL A 444 -28.44 -7.93 8.17
C VAL A 444 -27.47 -8.13 7.01
N ILE A 445 -27.99 -8.30 5.77
CA ILE A 445 -27.11 -8.53 4.60
C ILE A 445 -26.19 -7.33 4.38
N SER A 446 -26.79 -6.15 4.29
CA SER A 446 -26.04 -4.92 4.04
C SER A 446 -25.16 -4.51 5.24
N GLY A 447 -25.62 -4.76 6.47
CA GLY A 447 -24.83 -4.53 7.67
C GLY A 447 -23.53 -5.34 7.68
N LEU A 448 -23.62 -6.64 7.34
CA LEU A 448 -22.45 -7.52 7.24
C LEU A 448 -21.39 -7.01 6.25
N VAL A 449 -21.80 -6.44 5.12
CA VAL A 449 -20.91 -6.06 4.02
C VAL A 449 -20.62 -4.58 3.94
N GLY A 450 -20.94 -3.81 4.99
CA GLY A 450 -20.54 -2.39 5.08
C GLY A 450 -21.50 -1.42 4.38
N GLY A 451 -22.76 -1.81 4.12
CA GLY A 451 -23.80 -0.90 3.64
C GLY A 451 -24.44 -1.29 2.30
N TYR A 452 -25.40 -0.46 1.90
CA TYR A 452 -26.12 -0.62 0.64
C TYR A 452 -26.42 0.73 -0.02
N ALA A 453 -26.81 0.67 -1.29
CA ALA A 453 -27.43 1.78 -1.98
C ALA A 453 -28.79 1.34 -2.56
N ASP A 454 -29.75 2.25 -2.53
CA ASP A 454 -31.03 2.06 -3.21
C ASP A 454 -30.83 2.13 -4.73
N ALA A 455 -31.13 1.05 -5.40
CA ALA A 455 -30.96 0.91 -6.84
C ALA A 455 -32.29 1.00 -7.62
N SER A 456 -33.42 1.32 -6.95
CA SER A 456 -34.77 1.30 -7.53
C SER A 456 -34.84 2.20 -8.77
N ASP A 457 -34.42 3.46 -8.67
CA ASP A 457 -34.49 4.42 -9.79
C ASP A 457 -33.56 4.05 -10.94
N TYR A 458 -32.37 3.51 -10.63
CA TYR A 458 -31.39 3.10 -11.64
C TYR A 458 -31.87 1.84 -12.39
N LEU A 459 -32.37 0.85 -11.66
CA LEU A 459 -32.81 -0.41 -12.24
C LEU A 459 -34.16 -0.28 -12.97
N SER A 460 -35.02 0.69 -12.59
CA SER A 460 -36.22 1.05 -13.36
C SER A 460 -35.90 1.94 -14.59
N GLY A 461 -34.66 2.42 -14.72
CA GLY A 461 -34.27 3.29 -15.84
C GLY A 461 -34.69 4.76 -15.69
N GLN A 462 -35.15 5.18 -14.50
CA GLN A 462 -35.52 6.58 -14.22
C GLN A 462 -34.29 7.47 -14.13
N THR A 463 -33.12 6.93 -13.74
CA THR A 463 -31.84 7.63 -13.77
C THR A 463 -30.78 6.83 -14.49
N LYS A 464 -29.82 7.53 -15.10
CA LYS A 464 -28.59 6.93 -15.66
C LYS A 464 -27.40 7.08 -14.71
N PHE A 465 -27.54 7.91 -13.67
CA PHE A 465 -26.47 8.19 -12.74
C PHE A 465 -26.42 7.13 -11.63
N ASN A 466 -25.27 6.54 -11.44
CA ASN A 466 -25.07 5.43 -10.50
C ASN A 466 -23.84 5.61 -9.61
N LYS A 467 -23.41 6.86 -9.40
CA LYS A 467 -22.23 7.18 -8.59
C LYS A 467 -22.25 6.53 -7.20
N ASP A 468 -23.41 6.55 -6.54
CA ASP A 468 -23.55 6.00 -5.19
C ASP A 468 -23.65 4.47 -5.20
N LEU A 469 -24.17 3.89 -6.28
CA LEU A 469 -24.24 2.43 -6.46
C LEU A 469 -22.85 1.80 -6.60
N GLY A 470 -21.91 2.49 -7.24
CA GLY A 470 -20.53 1.99 -7.41
C GLY A 470 -19.72 1.90 -6.11
N ARG A 471 -20.16 2.58 -5.04
CA ARG A 471 -19.44 2.66 -3.77
C ARG A 471 -19.74 1.53 -2.79
N VAL A 472 -20.75 0.73 -3.05
CA VAL A 472 -21.24 -0.30 -2.14
C VAL A 472 -21.21 -1.68 -2.80
N ALA A 473 -21.18 -2.70 -1.96
CA ALA A 473 -21.25 -4.08 -2.41
C ALA A 473 -22.68 -4.56 -2.67
N THR A 474 -23.68 -3.91 -2.05
CA THR A 474 -25.09 -4.33 -2.10
C THR A 474 -25.96 -3.26 -2.74
N TRP A 475 -26.70 -3.64 -3.78
CA TRP A 475 -27.79 -2.84 -4.33
C TRP A 475 -29.10 -3.40 -3.82
N VAL A 476 -29.88 -2.56 -3.20
CA VAL A 476 -31.18 -2.95 -2.65
C VAL A 476 -32.29 -2.32 -3.48
N ILE A 477 -33.33 -3.10 -3.75
CA ILE A 477 -34.58 -2.67 -4.33
C ILE A 477 -35.66 -3.05 -3.33
N ASP A 478 -36.23 -2.06 -2.69
CA ASP A 478 -37.29 -2.26 -1.69
C ASP A 478 -38.61 -1.68 -2.21
N ASP A 479 -39.64 -2.53 -2.23
CA ASP A 479 -41.03 -2.24 -2.52
C ASP A 479 -41.27 -1.30 -3.74
N THR A 480 -41.02 -1.80 -4.95
CA THR A 480 -41.32 -1.07 -6.19
C THR A 480 -42.83 -0.90 -6.36
N THR A 481 -43.38 0.15 -5.77
CA THR A 481 -44.82 0.42 -5.74
C THR A 481 -45.35 1.16 -6.96
N SER A 482 -44.54 1.56 -7.89
CA SER A 482 -45.05 2.22 -9.09
C SER A 482 -45.43 1.20 -10.15
N ALA A 483 -46.60 1.35 -10.74
CA ALA A 483 -47.02 0.70 -11.96
C ALA A 483 -46.03 1.03 -13.10
N ALA A 484 -44.89 0.39 -13.06
CA ALA A 484 -43.88 0.49 -14.10
C ALA A 484 -44.52 0.00 -15.40
N SER A 485 -44.33 0.75 -16.46
CA SER A 485 -44.72 0.30 -17.79
C SER A 485 -44.03 -1.02 -18.10
N PHE A 486 -44.58 -1.82 -18.96
CA PHE A 486 -43.96 -3.07 -19.42
C PHE A 486 -42.53 -2.85 -19.95
N GLN A 487 -42.27 -1.70 -20.55
CA GLN A 487 -40.92 -1.33 -21.01
C GLN A 487 -39.94 -1.14 -19.83
N ASP A 488 -40.41 -0.60 -18.71
CA ASP A 488 -39.55 -0.38 -17.53
C ASP A 488 -39.24 -1.70 -16.84
N GLN A 489 -40.17 -2.64 -16.81
CA GLN A 489 -39.95 -4.02 -16.32
C GLN A 489 -38.91 -4.76 -17.16
N ARG A 490 -38.95 -4.60 -18.48
CA ARG A 490 -37.97 -5.19 -19.40
C ARG A 490 -36.57 -4.58 -19.18
N LYS A 491 -36.49 -3.26 -18.99
CA LYS A 491 -35.22 -2.57 -18.66
C LYS A 491 -34.67 -3.06 -17.32
N ALA A 492 -35.52 -3.17 -16.29
CA ALA A 492 -35.07 -3.68 -14.97
C ALA A 492 -34.54 -5.11 -15.10
N THR A 493 -35.18 -5.97 -15.85
CA THR A 493 -34.76 -7.34 -16.14
C THR A 493 -33.37 -7.35 -16.79
N GLU A 494 -33.16 -6.55 -17.82
CA GLU A 494 -31.88 -6.42 -18.53
C GLU A 494 -30.74 -5.89 -17.61
N LEU A 495 -31.06 -4.92 -16.76
CA LEU A 495 -30.08 -4.36 -15.81
C LEU A 495 -29.69 -5.39 -14.73
N ILE A 496 -30.65 -6.16 -14.20
CA ILE A 496 -30.37 -7.25 -13.25
C ILE A 496 -29.50 -8.32 -13.91
N LYS A 497 -29.80 -8.73 -15.15
CA LYS A 497 -28.98 -9.66 -15.92
C LYS A 497 -27.54 -9.16 -16.06
N ARG A 498 -27.37 -7.88 -16.40
CA ARG A 498 -26.05 -7.26 -16.54
C ARG A 498 -25.30 -7.22 -15.20
N ALA A 499 -25.97 -6.81 -14.12
CA ALA A 499 -25.36 -6.73 -12.80
C ALA A 499 -24.84 -8.09 -12.30
N VAL A 500 -25.56 -9.18 -12.60
CA VAL A 500 -25.17 -10.54 -12.22
C VAL A 500 -24.16 -11.17 -13.19
N ALA A 501 -24.37 -10.95 -14.50
CA ALA A 501 -23.58 -11.63 -15.54
C ALA A 501 -22.24 -10.94 -15.86
N ASN A 502 -22.18 -9.63 -15.76
CA ASN A 502 -20.99 -8.86 -16.08
C ASN A 502 -20.23 -8.48 -14.81
N PRO A 503 -18.93 -8.82 -14.70
CA PRO A 503 -18.14 -8.46 -13.54
C PRO A 503 -17.70 -6.98 -13.58
N ARG A 504 -18.54 -6.11 -14.12
CA ARG A 504 -18.28 -4.67 -14.27
C ARG A 504 -19.54 -3.85 -14.24
N VAL A 505 -19.39 -2.60 -13.87
CA VAL A 505 -20.45 -1.60 -13.93
C VAL A 505 -19.94 -0.33 -14.62
N GLU A 506 -20.77 0.31 -15.43
CA GLU A 506 -20.48 1.64 -15.97
C GLU A 506 -20.74 2.67 -14.87
N TYR A 507 -19.65 3.19 -14.30
CA TYR A 507 -19.69 4.22 -13.28
C TYR A 507 -19.89 5.57 -13.95
N GLN A 508 -21.01 6.20 -13.68
CA GLN A 508 -21.35 7.50 -14.27
C GLN A 508 -21.73 8.51 -13.19
N ALA A 509 -20.88 9.50 -13.02
CA ALA A 509 -21.16 10.66 -12.20
C ALA A 509 -21.78 11.79 -13.05
N LYS A 510 -22.51 12.69 -12.39
CA LYS A 510 -23.08 13.87 -13.07
C LYS A 510 -21.94 14.76 -13.58
N TYR A 511 -21.98 15.14 -14.85
CA TYR A 511 -20.96 15.98 -15.53
C TYR A 511 -19.56 15.33 -15.66
N ALA A 512 -19.47 13.99 -15.63
CA ALA A 512 -18.24 13.27 -15.90
C ALA A 512 -18.46 12.22 -16.99
N ASP A 513 -17.36 11.86 -17.66
CA ASP A 513 -17.37 10.75 -18.61
C ASP A 513 -17.65 9.43 -17.87
N SER A 514 -18.27 8.49 -18.57
CA SER A 514 -18.53 7.16 -18.00
C SER A 514 -17.23 6.37 -17.90
N LEU A 515 -17.03 5.68 -16.78
CA LEU A 515 -15.89 4.81 -16.53
C LEU A 515 -16.38 3.38 -16.24
N SER A 516 -15.84 2.41 -16.95
CA SER A 516 -16.09 1.00 -16.64
C SER A 516 -15.21 0.59 -15.47
N VAL A 517 -15.83 0.12 -14.37
CA VAL A 517 -15.14 -0.38 -13.18
C VAL A 517 -15.50 -1.83 -12.89
N PRO A 518 -14.58 -2.66 -12.42
CA PRO A 518 -14.91 -4.01 -12.00
C PRO A 518 -15.81 -3.97 -10.77
N TRP A 519 -16.90 -4.75 -10.82
CA TRP A 519 -17.88 -4.86 -9.75
C TRP A 519 -18.55 -6.23 -9.77
N THR A 520 -18.62 -6.89 -8.64
CA THR A 520 -19.24 -8.20 -8.45
C THR A 520 -20.16 -8.24 -7.23
N GLY A 521 -20.78 -7.11 -6.91
CA GLY A 521 -21.73 -7.00 -5.81
C GLY A 521 -23.01 -7.81 -6.01
N ARG A 522 -23.94 -7.64 -5.10
CA ARG A 522 -25.22 -8.36 -5.12
C ARG A 522 -26.39 -7.39 -5.23
N VAL A 523 -27.35 -7.80 -6.03
CA VAL A 523 -28.68 -7.18 -6.08
C VAL A 523 -29.58 -7.96 -5.13
N VAL A 524 -30.23 -7.27 -4.20
CA VAL A 524 -31.20 -7.82 -3.26
C VAL A 524 -32.53 -7.12 -3.46
N MET A 525 -33.56 -7.87 -3.75
CA MET A 525 -34.91 -7.35 -4.02
C MET A 525 -35.91 -7.85 -2.98
N SER A 526 -36.65 -6.92 -2.38
CA SER A 526 -37.76 -7.23 -1.49
C SER A 526 -39.10 -7.06 -2.26
N LEU A 527 -39.82 -8.15 -2.50
CA LEU A 527 -41.01 -8.16 -3.31
C LEU A 527 -42.21 -8.71 -2.53
N ASN A 528 -43.40 -8.19 -2.82
CA ASN A 528 -44.63 -8.74 -2.32
C ASN A 528 -45.17 -9.84 -3.25
N MET A 529 -46.12 -10.66 -2.78
CA MET A 529 -46.73 -11.75 -3.56
C MET A 529 -47.86 -11.29 -4.48
N ASP A 530 -48.00 -9.98 -4.72
CA ASP A 530 -48.99 -9.45 -5.65
C ASP A 530 -48.45 -9.44 -7.10
N ILE A 531 -49.34 -9.39 -8.05
CA ILE A 531 -49.06 -9.48 -9.48
C ILE A 531 -48.11 -8.39 -9.94
N ASN A 532 -48.25 -7.15 -9.44
CA ASN A 532 -47.44 -6.02 -9.85
C ASN A 532 -46.01 -6.14 -9.33
N SER A 533 -45.85 -6.53 -8.08
CA SER A 533 -44.52 -6.75 -7.48
C SER A 533 -43.77 -7.90 -8.16
N LEU A 534 -44.48 -8.97 -8.53
CA LEU A 534 -43.90 -10.14 -9.20
C LEU A 534 -43.59 -9.89 -10.69
N ALA A 535 -44.20 -8.89 -11.30
CA ALA A 535 -43.91 -8.52 -12.69
C ALA A 535 -42.49 -8.03 -12.92
N VAL A 536 -41.78 -7.58 -11.87
CA VAL A 536 -40.37 -7.17 -11.93
C VAL A 536 -39.42 -8.37 -12.01
N ILE A 537 -39.89 -9.58 -11.65
CA ILE A 537 -39.04 -10.78 -11.73
C ILE A 537 -38.75 -11.07 -13.21
N PRO A 538 -37.47 -11.23 -13.60
CA PRO A 538 -37.12 -11.66 -14.94
C PRO A 538 -37.84 -12.95 -15.34
N SER A 539 -38.16 -13.08 -16.62
CA SER A 539 -38.68 -14.38 -17.14
C SER A 539 -37.72 -15.49 -16.72
N LEU A 540 -38.26 -16.56 -16.15
CA LEU A 540 -37.48 -17.69 -15.63
C LEU A 540 -37.09 -18.69 -16.73
N ASP A 541 -36.71 -18.16 -17.90
CA ASP A 541 -36.14 -18.96 -18.98
C ASP A 541 -34.74 -19.51 -18.61
N SER A 542 -34.22 -20.40 -19.42
CA SER A 542 -32.92 -21.03 -19.18
C SER A 542 -31.75 -20.01 -19.04
N SER A 543 -31.88 -18.82 -19.64
CA SER A 543 -30.85 -17.77 -19.63
C SER A 543 -30.86 -16.94 -18.35
N ASN A 544 -31.92 -16.97 -17.55
CA ASN A 544 -32.09 -16.14 -16.37
C ASN A 544 -32.12 -16.94 -15.07
N ARG A 545 -32.68 -18.14 -15.15
CA ARG A 545 -32.92 -19.00 -14.00
C ARG A 545 -31.65 -19.28 -13.20
N ASP A 546 -30.52 -19.39 -13.87
CA ASP A 546 -29.21 -19.64 -13.27
C ASP A 546 -28.63 -18.40 -12.57
N LYS A 547 -29.20 -17.22 -12.74
CA LYS A 547 -28.72 -15.95 -12.19
C LYS A 547 -29.46 -15.49 -10.94
N LEU A 548 -30.54 -16.18 -10.59
CA LEU A 548 -31.46 -15.78 -9.54
C LEU A 548 -31.45 -16.79 -8.39
N MET A 549 -31.61 -16.26 -7.18
CA MET A 549 -31.97 -17.01 -6.00
C MET A 549 -33.27 -16.39 -5.44
N ALA A 550 -34.40 -17.07 -5.59
CA ALA A 550 -35.68 -16.58 -5.17
C ALA A 550 -36.20 -17.38 -3.98
N LEU A 551 -36.22 -16.75 -2.81
CA LEU A 551 -36.59 -17.34 -1.54
C LEU A 551 -37.95 -16.81 -1.10
N ARG A 552 -38.86 -17.73 -0.76
CA ARG A 552 -40.20 -17.38 -0.28
C ARG A 552 -40.18 -17.16 1.23
N ILE A 553 -40.66 -15.97 1.65
CA ILE A 553 -40.79 -15.60 3.05
C ILE A 553 -42.08 -16.23 3.63
N SER A 554 -41.92 -16.85 4.79
CA SER A 554 -42.99 -17.54 5.47
C SER A 554 -44.09 -16.58 5.99
N LYS A 555 -45.35 -16.95 5.81
CA LYS A 555 -46.50 -16.27 6.45
C LYS A 555 -46.41 -16.35 7.98
N ASN A 556 -45.81 -17.41 8.50
CA ASN A 556 -45.63 -17.67 9.92
C ASN A 556 -44.36 -17.02 10.50
N ALA A 557 -43.55 -16.38 9.67
CA ALA A 557 -42.41 -15.61 10.17
C ALA A 557 -42.87 -14.56 11.17
N THR A 558 -42.07 -14.38 12.24
CA THR A 558 -42.39 -13.40 13.28
C THR A 558 -42.56 -12.01 12.68
N SER A 559 -43.54 -11.27 13.18
CA SER A 559 -43.77 -9.85 12.89
C SER A 559 -43.65 -9.00 14.19
N ASN A 560 -43.48 -9.65 15.34
CA ASN A 560 -43.26 -8.97 16.61
C ASN A 560 -41.77 -8.67 16.82
N PHE A 561 -41.37 -7.58 16.21
CA PHE A 561 -40.01 -7.07 16.42
C PHE A 561 -39.97 -6.12 17.63
N PRO A 562 -38.84 -6.05 18.36
CA PRO A 562 -38.61 -5.02 19.37
C PRO A 562 -38.74 -3.61 18.76
N ARG A 563 -38.79 -2.57 19.61
CA ARG A 563 -38.72 -1.18 19.13
C ARG A 563 -37.46 -1.00 18.29
N ASN A 564 -37.55 -0.18 17.22
CA ASN A 564 -36.48 -0.02 16.23
C ASN A 564 -35.07 0.19 16.82
N SER A 565 -34.95 1.05 17.83
CA SER A 565 -33.64 1.30 18.47
C SER A 565 -33.04 0.08 19.20
N ILE A 566 -33.92 -0.75 19.79
CA ILE A 566 -33.48 -2.00 20.47
C ILE A 566 -33.14 -3.04 19.41
N LEU A 567 -33.97 -3.13 18.36
CA LEU A 567 -33.76 -4.09 17.28
C LEU A 567 -32.47 -3.83 16.53
N GLU A 568 -32.20 -2.57 16.16
CA GLU A 568 -30.96 -2.17 15.49
C GLU A 568 -29.74 -2.52 16.31
N LYS A 569 -29.74 -2.14 17.58
CA LYS A 569 -28.65 -2.45 18.50
C LYS A 569 -28.43 -3.97 18.66
N THR A 570 -29.53 -4.73 18.81
CA THR A 570 -29.44 -6.20 18.92
C THR A 570 -28.81 -6.82 17.66
N ILE A 571 -29.20 -6.35 16.48
CA ILE A 571 -28.63 -6.84 15.22
C ILE A 571 -27.14 -6.47 15.14
N GLU A 572 -26.78 -5.22 15.45
CA GLU A 572 -25.37 -4.77 15.45
C GLU A 572 -24.50 -5.58 16.39
N GLU A 573 -25.00 -5.90 17.59
CA GLU A 573 -24.29 -6.71 18.57
C GLU A 573 -24.15 -8.18 18.15
N GLU A 574 -25.12 -8.75 17.43
CA GLU A 574 -25.11 -10.15 16.98
C GLU A 574 -24.37 -10.36 15.66
N LEU A 575 -24.24 -9.33 14.83
CA LEU A 575 -23.60 -9.44 13.49
C LEU A 575 -22.18 -10.00 13.51
N PRO A 576 -21.26 -9.63 14.42
CA PRO A 576 -19.91 -10.20 14.46
C PRO A 576 -19.88 -11.73 14.68
N TYR A 577 -20.74 -12.23 15.54
CA TYR A 577 -20.88 -13.68 15.81
C TYR A 577 -21.53 -14.41 14.63
N PHE A 578 -22.53 -13.79 14.02
CA PHE A 578 -23.14 -14.31 12.79
C PHE A 578 -22.15 -14.31 11.62
N ALA A 579 -21.31 -13.30 11.51
CA ALA A 579 -20.24 -13.23 10.53
C ALA A 579 -19.24 -14.39 10.72
N LYS A 580 -18.86 -14.68 11.95
CA LYS A 580 -17.98 -15.84 12.25
C LYS A 580 -18.68 -17.17 11.93
N PHE A 581 -19.96 -17.32 12.27
CA PHE A 581 -20.74 -18.48 11.86
C PHE A 581 -20.72 -18.67 10.34
N LEU A 582 -20.88 -17.59 9.57
CA LEU A 582 -20.79 -17.64 8.11
C LEU A 582 -19.39 -18.05 7.62
N CYS A 583 -18.33 -17.57 8.24
CA CYS A 583 -16.97 -18.01 7.90
C CYS A 583 -16.79 -19.52 8.09
N ASP A 584 -17.38 -20.06 9.14
CA ASP A 584 -17.27 -21.49 9.48
C ASP A 584 -18.32 -22.38 8.79
N TRP A 585 -19.27 -21.76 8.08
CA TRP A 585 -20.34 -22.49 7.39
C TRP A 585 -19.79 -23.39 6.29
N VAL A 586 -20.10 -24.66 6.35
CA VAL A 586 -19.76 -25.63 5.30
C VAL A 586 -20.91 -25.73 4.32
N VAL A 587 -20.70 -25.33 3.06
CA VAL A 587 -21.71 -25.43 2.02
C VAL A 587 -22.06 -26.90 1.80
N PRO A 588 -23.34 -27.28 1.95
CA PRO A 588 -23.75 -28.68 1.69
C PRO A 588 -23.48 -29.05 0.22
N THR A 589 -22.92 -30.25 0.00
CA THR A 589 -22.56 -30.75 -1.35
C THR A 589 -23.75 -30.79 -2.31
N SER A 590 -24.97 -30.99 -1.77
CA SER A 590 -26.22 -30.99 -2.58
C SER A 590 -26.51 -29.65 -3.22
N ILE A 591 -26.06 -28.54 -2.63
CA ILE A 591 -26.29 -27.16 -3.09
C ILE A 591 -25.04 -26.49 -3.62
N GLU A 592 -23.90 -27.15 -3.57
CA GLU A 592 -22.68 -26.67 -4.19
C GLU A 592 -22.86 -26.50 -5.71
N GLY A 593 -22.52 -25.31 -6.21
CA GLY A 593 -22.71 -24.92 -7.61
C GLY A 593 -21.41 -24.95 -8.43
N ASN A 594 -21.47 -24.34 -9.60
CA ASN A 594 -20.29 -24.18 -10.45
C ASN A 594 -19.30 -23.16 -9.88
N SER A 595 -18.08 -23.11 -10.42
CA SER A 595 -17.02 -22.20 -9.99
C SER A 595 -17.41 -20.71 -10.07
N ARG A 596 -18.29 -20.34 -10.99
CA ARG A 596 -18.73 -18.95 -11.18
C ARG A 596 -19.54 -18.43 -10.00
N PHE A 597 -20.59 -19.17 -9.61
CA PHE A 597 -21.51 -18.74 -8.56
C PHE A 597 -21.26 -19.45 -7.22
N GLY A 598 -20.63 -20.62 -7.21
CA GLY A 598 -20.28 -21.40 -6.03
C GLY A 598 -21.45 -22.09 -5.33
N VAL A 599 -22.68 -21.62 -5.56
CA VAL A 599 -23.92 -22.15 -5.03
C VAL A 599 -24.88 -22.37 -6.19
N LYS A 600 -25.67 -23.45 -6.16
CA LYS A 600 -26.72 -23.66 -7.15
C LYS A 600 -27.82 -22.60 -7.01
N SER A 601 -28.41 -22.19 -8.12
CA SER A 601 -29.63 -21.37 -8.09
C SER A 601 -30.77 -22.10 -7.38
N PHE A 602 -31.57 -21.34 -6.64
CA PHE A 602 -32.76 -21.84 -5.98
C PHE A 602 -33.92 -20.91 -6.30
N ILE A 603 -35.03 -21.46 -6.76
CA ILE A 603 -36.27 -20.72 -6.99
C ILE A 603 -37.39 -21.53 -6.36
N ASP A 604 -38.11 -20.92 -5.41
CA ASP A 604 -39.32 -21.52 -4.82
C ASP A 604 -40.36 -21.77 -5.89
N SER A 605 -41.01 -22.95 -5.86
CA SER A 605 -41.96 -23.37 -6.90
C SER A 605 -43.14 -22.42 -7.04
N THR A 606 -43.64 -21.90 -5.93
CA THR A 606 -44.78 -20.94 -5.95
C THR A 606 -44.38 -19.62 -6.62
N ILE A 607 -43.11 -19.18 -6.41
CA ILE A 607 -42.59 -17.97 -7.08
C ILE A 607 -42.41 -18.25 -8.57
N ALA A 608 -41.93 -19.45 -8.93
CA ALA A 608 -41.73 -19.83 -10.31
C ALA A 608 -43.08 -19.88 -11.10
N GLU A 609 -44.10 -20.47 -10.49
CA GLU A 609 -45.45 -20.53 -11.07
C GLU A 609 -46.03 -19.11 -11.27
N ALA A 610 -45.97 -18.26 -10.24
CA ALA A 610 -46.45 -16.89 -10.32
C ALA A 610 -45.70 -16.03 -11.35
N ALA A 611 -44.39 -16.21 -11.50
CA ALA A 611 -43.59 -15.51 -12.51
C ALA A 611 -43.92 -16.00 -13.93
N TYR A 612 -44.19 -17.30 -14.10
CA TYR A 612 -44.63 -17.85 -15.38
C TYR A 612 -45.98 -17.30 -15.80
N ASP A 613 -46.97 -17.29 -14.89
CA ASP A 613 -48.30 -16.73 -15.14
C ASP A 613 -48.25 -15.26 -15.51
N ASN A 614 -47.41 -14.48 -14.83
CA ASN A 614 -47.22 -13.06 -15.14
C ASN A 614 -46.57 -12.84 -16.49
N SER A 615 -45.58 -13.65 -16.87
CA SER A 615 -44.91 -13.57 -18.18
C SER A 615 -45.90 -13.84 -19.32
N SER A 616 -46.77 -14.82 -19.17
CA SER A 616 -47.81 -15.16 -20.16
C SER A 616 -48.83 -14.05 -20.30
N ARG A 617 -49.34 -13.51 -19.17
CA ARG A 617 -50.26 -12.35 -19.16
C ARG A 617 -49.63 -11.10 -19.76
N SER A 618 -48.36 -10.86 -19.49
CA SER A 618 -47.60 -9.75 -20.02
C SER A 618 -47.47 -9.82 -21.54
N THR A 619 -47.19 -11.02 -22.09
CA THR A 619 -47.12 -11.23 -23.54
C THR A 619 -48.48 -10.97 -24.21
N VAL A 620 -49.59 -11.41 -23.59
CA VAL A 620 -50.91 -11.12 -24.09
C VAL A 620 -51.23 -9.63 -24.03
N ALA A 621 -50.85 -8.93 -22.94
CA ALA A 621 -51.09 -7.49 -22.81
C ALA A 621 -50.30 -6.70 -23.88
N GLU A 622 -49.04 -7.05 -24.14
CA GLU A 622 -48.24 -6.45 -25.24
C GLU A 622 -48.89 -6.61 -26.59
N LEU A 623 -49.40 -7.81 -26.84
CA LEU A 623 -50.05 -8.13 -28.08
C LEU A 623 -51.31 -7.27 -28.26
N VAL A 624 -52.12 -7.12 -27.19
CA VAL A 624 -53.31 -6.28 -27.19
C VAL A 624 -52.94 -4.79 -27.35
N GLU A 625 -51.97 -4.27 -26.62
CA GLU A 625 -51.54 -2.87 -26.76
C GLU A 625 -51.02 -2.58 -28.17
N PHE A 626 -50.18 -3.47 -28.71
CA PHE A 626 -49.68 -3.36 -30.04
C PHE A 626 -50.80 -3.37 -31.09
N PHE A 627 -51.74 -4.27 -30.93
CA PHE A 627 -52.91 -4.35 -31.79
C PHE A 627 -53.75 -3.06 -31.75
N VAL A 628 -54.09 -2.57 -30.53
CA VAL A 628 -54.84 -1.33 -30.32
C VAL A 628 -54.11 -0.12 -30.91
N LYS A 629 -52.82 -0.01 -30.66
CA LYS A 629 -52.01 1.08 -31.22
C LYS A 629 -52.03 1.09 -32.72
N ARG A 630 -51.94 -0.05 -33.33
CA ARG A 630 -51.98 -0.17 -34.80
C ARG A 630 -53.34 0.05 -35.39
N CYS A 631 -54.40 -0.36 -34.71
CA CYS A 631 -55.76 0.00 -35.11
C CYS A 631 -55.95 1.51 -35.12
N ARG A 632 -55.33 2.23 -34.12
CA ARG A 632 -55.37 3.70 -34.09
C ARG A 632 -54.50 4.34 -35.22
N ASP A 633 -53.38 3.76 -35.57
CA ASP A 633 -52.55 4.23 -36.70
C ASP A 633 -53.28 4.11 -38.05
N ILE A 634 -54.25 3.19 -38.16
CA ILE A 634 -55.08 2.98 -39.39
C ILE A 634 -56.31 3.86 -39.35
N ASN A 635 -56.92 4.08 -38.20
CA ASN A 635 -58.10 4.90 -37.99
C ASN A 635 -57.97 5.65 -36.64
N GLU A 636 -57.63 6.94 -36.69
CA GLU A 636 -57.39 7.79 -35.50
C GLU A 636 -58.59 7.93 -34.58
N ASP A 637 -59.79 7.73 -35.09
CA ASP A 637 -61.06 7.79 -34.32
C ASP A 637 -61.37 6.50 -33.58
N MET A 638 -60.57 5.44 -33.74
CA MET A 638 -60.82 4.15 -33.11
C MET A 638 -60.48 4.18 -31.63
N THR A 639 -61.45 4.21 -30.76
CA THR A 639 -61.27 4.27 -29.30
C THR A 639 -61.34 2.89 -28.63
N HIS A 640 -61.96 1.90 -29.28
CA HIS A 640 -62.10 0.53 -28.76
C HIS A 640 -62.25 -0.47 -29.91
N TRP A 641 -61.86 -1.70 -29.63
CA TRP A 641 -62.15 -2.86 -30.46
C TRP A 641 -63.06 -3.81 -29.69
N SER A 642 -64.07 -4.42 -30.33
CA SER A 642 -64.95 -5.41 -29.73
C SER A 642 -65.15 -6.57 -30.70
N GLY A 643 -65.14 -7.79 -30.16
CA GLY A 643 -65.24 -9.01 -30.91
C GLY A 643 -65.14 -10.25 -30.04
N THR A 644 -65.34 -11.40 -30.62
CA THR A 644 -65.08 -12.70 -29.97
C THR A 644 -63.54 -12.99 -29.96
N LEU A 645 -63.12 -13.92 -29.13
CA LEU A 645 -61.69 -14.35 -29.05
C LEU A 645 -61.25 -14.87 -30.44
N THR A 646 -62.09 -15.57 -31.17
CA THR A 646 -61.79 -16.07 -32.52
C THR A 646 -61.59 -14.92 -33.51
N GLU A 647 -62.44 -13.89 -33.47
CA GLU A 647 -62.27 -12.69 -34.31
C GLU A 647 -61.06 -11.92 -33.98
N PHE A 648 -60.70 -11.84 -32.70
CA PHE A 648 -59.39 -11.24 -32.26
C PHE A 648 -58.20 -12.02 -32.79
N GLN A 649 -58.22 -13.36 -32.71
CA GLN A 649 -57.16 -14.22 -33.25
C GLN A 649 -57.02 -14.05 -34.76
N VAL A 650 -58.14 -14.00 -35.50
CA VAL A 650 -58.13 -13.76 -36.95
C VAL A 650 -57.60 -12.37 -37.25
N ALA A 651 -58.03 -11.35 -36.54
CA ALA A 651 -57.55 -9.96 -36.75
C ALA A 651 -56.05 -9.81 -36.48
N VAL A 652 -55.53 -10.48 -35.45
CA VAL A 652 -54.10 -10.50 -35.15
C VAL A 652 -53.30 -11.29 -36.21
N HIS A 653 -53.85 -12.41 -36.70
CA HIS A 653 -53.24 -13.23 -37.74
C HIS A 653 -53.17 -12.50 -39.08
N ASP A 654 -54.25 -11.88 -39.52
CA ASP A 654 -54.30 -11.10 -40.75
C ASP A 654 -53.38 -9.88 -40.70
N PHE A 655 -53.28 -9.30 -39.54
CA PHE A 655 -52.38 -8.21 -39.26
C PHE A 655 -50.89 -8.63 -39.39
N ASN A 656 -50.49 -9.80 -38.86
CA ASN A 656 -49.12 -10.32 -38.99
C ASN A 656 -48.79 -10.70 -40.46
N ASN A 657 -49.73 -11.20 -41.23
CA ASN A 657 -49.53 -11.61 -42.63
C ASN A 657 -49.48 -10.43 -43.62
N GLY A 658 -50.01 -9.26 -43.25
CA GLY A 658 -49.93 -8.03 -44.04
C GLY A 658 -48.61 -7.25 -43.93
N ARG A 659 -47.63 -7.73 -43.20
CA ARG A 659 -46.35 -7.07 -42.99
C ARG A 659 -45.20 -7.64 -43.82
N ASN A 660 -44.79 -6.88 -44.79
CA ASN A 660 -43.41 -6.91 -45.29
C ASN A 660 -42.49 -6.13 -44.32
N VAL A 661 -42.26 -6.63 -43.12
CA VAL A 661 -41.22 -6.09 -42.22
C VAL A 661 -40.67 -7.25 -41.41
N GLY A 662 -39.41 -7.57 -41.66
CA GLY A 662 -38.70 -8.71 -41.15
C GLY A 662 -38.44 -8.74 -39.64
N GLN A 663 -39.43 -9.11 -38.90
CA GLN A 663 -39.29 -9.72 -37.58
C GLN A 663 -40.51 -10.60 -37.33
N SER A 664 -40.38 -11.87 -37.67
CA SER A 664 -41.34 -12.90 -37.30
C SER A 664 -41.20 -13.18 -35.79
N HIS A 665 -42.18 -12.75 -35.00
CA HIS A 665 -42.45 -13.39 -33.74
C HIS A 665 -43.40 -14.55 -34.06
N ASN A 666 -42.88 -15.75 -34.05
CA ASN A 666 -43.72 -16.96 -34.06
C ASN A 666 -44.51 -16.97 -32.74
N LEU A 667 -45.74 -16.52 -32.78
CA LEU A 667 -46.69 -16.75 -31.72
C LEU A 667 -47.39 -18.07 -32.06
N GLU A 668 -46.89 -19.17 -31.52
CA GLU A 668 -47.68 -20.39 -31.37
C GLU A 668 -48.63 -20.18 -30.19
N PHE A 669 -49.91 -20.22 -30.44
CA PHE A 669 -50.97 -20.21 -29.43
C PHE A 669 -51.26 -21.62 -28.93
#